data_7a2785a2b9344ecb98353bcee440ab20
#
_entry.id   7a2785a2b9344ecb98353bcee440ab20
#
_cell.length_a   1.000
_cell.length_b   1.000
_cell.length_c   1.000
_cell.angle_alpha   90.00
_cell.angle_beta   90.00
_cell.angle_gamma   90.00
#
_symmetry.space_group_name_H-M   'P 1'
#
loop_
_entity.id
_entity.type
_entity.pdbx_description
1 polymer ?
#
loop_
_entity_poly.entity_id
_entity_poly.type
_entity_poly.pdbx_seq_one_letter_code
_entity_poly.pdbx_strand_id
1 'polypeptide(L)'
;MTATRTLIGNRRESGLFKGDAMSAARFCISCILFCLSSALMPVTAQPSGGPYGPIRQAYTPPTGAGTIYYVAVDGLANQSGTSLEKPTALEAAIERVRTGDAIVMRGGTYRTGNLVLNQGIALQPYADEQVVLKGTLVAAKWESLGNGLWTTRWTHVFPSKPANWWRRDREGKTTPVYRFNNDMVFVDGRFLQAVGWEGEVDENSYYVDYEAGLVYIGIDPTDRLVEITAFDVAILRTTGEVHGKKPDHKGYEIRGITFTQYAYRALEVEGTEPQGISEESNHGKEVVGTTLENCTISFCSRVAGYFRGDHLIIRHCRVSDTSTEGLYIIASNDVLLEGNIFTRNNIENITGYYPAAVKIFNQSYRVTCRDNLVTDLPNSNGIWYDVGNVDGVFVNNWIENVGRVDDSIATNQLWPSQNGFFFEISRGAICAGNVFVNCDHGLMVLNSSDVRVYQNTFVNSVACIGRNARSAAGDHFGWHPSTGPDVNRRDGHAFVNNLLVGPGSRPLFFVWQPAKLCTQLPKMQLRVLDYNVFVRSAGETPAPLLLWSPAAGAECQAACATLEEFRKLRPEFSAHSLDLAGYDGPLFQSGDLKNYEILADFPGSNAGTRVPADIGRVLRETRKDLQYVGAYPPVQ
;
A
#
# COMPACT_ATOMS: atom_id res chain seq x y z
N MET A 1 7.74 57.71 -4.87
CA MET A 1 8.78 58.29 -5.73
C MET A 1 8.85 57.44 -6.97
N THR A 2 8.18 57.92 -7.98
CA THR A 2 8.61 58.41 -9.30
C THR A 2 9.21 57.30 -10.16
N ALA A 3 8.51 56.68 -11.06
CA ALA A 3 8.17 57.03 -12.43
C ALA A 3 9.39 57.06 -13.39
N THR A 4 9.36 56.33 -14.50
CA THR A 4 9.20 56.92 -15.80
C THR A 4 9.14 55.86 -16.92
N ARG A 5 8.14 56.05 -17.80
CA ARG A 5 7.89 55.46 -19.12
C ARG A 5 8.98 55.87 -20.14
N THR A 6 9.18 55.09 -21.19
CA THR A 6 9.25 55.66 -22.56
C THR A 6 8.85 54.63 -23.62
N LEU A 7 7.91 55.02 -24.43
CA LEU A 7 7.44 54.48 -25.73
C LEU A 7 8.31 55.02 -26.86
N ILE A 8 8.28 54.38 -28.04
CA ILE A 8 8.38 54.86 -29.46
C ILE A 8 8.81 53.63 -30.30
N GLY A 9 8.24 53.17 -31.40
CA GLY A 9 7.34 53.72 -32.37
C GLY A 9 7.54 52.99 -33.72
N ASN A 10 6.46 52.85 -34.45
CA ASN A 10 6.26 52.23 -35.77
C ASN A 10 7.30 52.49 -36.85
N ARG A 11 7.48 51.51 -37.76
CA ARG A 11 7.30 51.74 -39.22
C ARG A 11 7.06 50.46 -40.02
N ARG A 12 6.07 50.52 -40.90
CA ARG A 12 5.79 49.58 -41.99
C ARG A 12 6.80 49.75 -43.12
N GLU A 13 7.11 48.68 -43.81
CA GLU A 13 7.28 48.69 -45.26
C GLU A 13 6.89 47.34 -45.89
N SER A 14 6.18 47.45 -46.99
CA SER A 14 5.65 46.43 -47.85
C SER A 14 6.68 45.97 -48.91
N GLY A 15 6.80 44.70 -49.15
CA GLY A 15 7.56 44.14 -50.27
C GLY A 15 6.98 42.84 -50.77
N LEU A 16 6.31 42.91 -51.91
CA LEU A 16 5.88 41.75 -52.71
C LEU A 16 7.10 40.98 -53.25
N PHE A 17 7.17 39.69 -53.08
CA PHE A 17 7.87 38.81 -54.04
C PHE A 17 7.07 37.50 -54.26
N LYS A 18 6.83 37.22 -55.56
CA LYS A 18 6.36 35.95 -56.09
C LYS A 18 7.51 34.96 -56.10
N GLY A 19 7.24 33.73 -55.70
CA GLY A 19 8.25 32.64 -55.83
C GLY A 19 7.75 31.30 -55.30
N ASP A 20 7.39 30.46 -56.23
CA ASP A 20 7.49 28.99 -56.24
C ASP A 20 6.69 28.08 -55.29
N ALA A 21 5.69 27.47 -55.88
CA ALA A 21 4.80 26.46 -55.35
C ALA A 21 5.43 25.02 -55.19
N MET A 22 6.74 24.89 -55.12
CA MET A 22 7.41 23.57 -54.99
C MET A 22 8.10 23.30 -53.65
N SER A 23 8.03 24.25 -52.71
CA SER A 23 8.66 24.08 -51.38
C SER A 23 7.70 23.55 -50.29
N ALA A 24 6.37 23.66 -50.48
CA ALA A 24 5.39 23.27 -49.49
C ALA A 24 5.23 21.73 -49.32
N ALA A 25 5.48 20.95 -50.36
CA ALA A 25 5.32 19.50 -50.29
C ALA A 25 6.48 18.78 -49.53
N ARG A 26 7.66 19.36 -49.49
CA ARG A 26 8.79 18.77 -48.72
C ARG A 26 8.76 19.09 -47.23
N PHE A 27 8.13 20.18 -46.85
CA PHE A 27 7.99 20.57 -45.43
C PHE A 27 6.92 19.76 -44.70
N CYS A 28 5.83 19.38 -45.39
CA CYS A 28 4.80 18.53 -44.80
C CYS A 28 5.25 17.10 -44.58
N ILE A 29 6.09 16.53 -45.45
CA ILE A 29 6.58 15.14 -45.32
C ILE A 29 7.60 15.05 -44.17
N SER A 30 8.44 16.07 -43.93
CA SER A 30 9.35 16.12 -42.80
C SER A 30 8.63 16.31 -41.45
N CYS A 31 7.54 17.08 -41.39
CA CYS A 31 6.73 17.22 -40.17
C CYS A 31 5.93 15.94 -39.86
N ILE A 32 5.43 15.22 -40.86
CA ILE A 32 4.71 13.96 -40.64
C ILE A 32 5.68 12.84 -40.21
N LEU A 33 6.90 12.80 -40.70
CA LEU A 33 7.93 11.85 -40.22
C LEU A 33 8.47 12.23 -38.82
N PHE A 34 8.45 13.51 -38.43
CA PHE A 34 8.83 13.93 -37.08
C PHE A 34 7.73 13.71 -36.05
N CYS A 35 6.45 13.75 -36.45
CA CYS A 35 5.31 13.42 -35.57
C CYS A 35 5.09 11.91 -35.41
N LEU A 36 5.59 11.08 -36.32
CA LEU A 36 5.53 9.60 -36.20
C LEU A 36 6.71 8.99 -35.44
N SER A 37 7.81 9.74 -35.25
CA SER A 37 8.94 9.28 -34.44
C SER A 37 8.84 9.67 -32.94
N SER A 38 7.86 10.49 -32.56
CA SER A 38 7.61 10.84 -31.14
C SER A 38 6.62 9.89 -30.44
N ALA A 39 6.17 8.82 -31.09
CA ALA A 39 5.10 7.94 -30.55
C ALA A 39 5.60 6.61 -29.97
N LEU A 40 6.91 6.40 -29.89
CA LEU A 40 7.48 5.22 -29.22
C LEU A 40 8.77 5.61 -28.48
N MET A 41 8.65 6.48 -27.49
CA MET A 41 9.58 6.36 -26.39
C MET A 41 9.27 5.01 -25.75
N PRO A 42 10.25 4.10 -25.62
CA PRO A 42 10.05 2.96 -24.77
C PRO A 42 9.69 3.53 -23.39
N VAL A 43 8.53 3.16 -22.86
CA VAL A 43 8.26 3.34 -21.44
C VAL A 43 9.39 2.55 -20.79
N THR A 44 10.42 3.24 -20.31
CA THR A 44 11.49 2.61 -19.57
C THR A 44 10.81 1.91 -18.42
N ALA A 45 10.88 0.59 -18.42
CA ALA A 45 10.34 -0.21 -17.32
C ALA A 45 10.88 0.38 -16.02
N GLN A 46 10.01 0.64 -15.07
CA GLN A 46 10.45 1.15 -13.78
C GLN A 46 11.41 0.14 -13.16
N PRO A 47 12.50 0.58 -12.49
CA PRO A 47 13.56 -0.31 -12.04
C PRO A 47 13.10 -1.50 -11.18
N SER A 48 12.00 -1.37 -10.45
CA SER A 48 11.47 -2.39 -9.55
C SER A 48 10.34 -3.26 -10.14
N GLY A 49 10.29 -3.45 -11.46
CA GLY A 49 9.36 -4.40 -12.07
C GLY A 49 8.00 -3.85 -12.50
N GLY A 50 7.78 -2.54 -12.51
CA GLY A 50 6.57 -1.95 -13.08
C GLY A 50 6.21 -2.48 -14.48
N PRO A 51 5.03 -2.17 -15.04
CA PRO A 51 4.14 -1.10 -14.59
C PRO A 51 3.36 -1.45 -13.34
N TYR A 52 3.15 -0.44 -12.48
CA TYR A 52 2.34 -0.57 -11.28
C TYR A 52 0.93 -0.05 -11.49
N GLY A 53 -0.01 -0.63 -10.74
CA GLY A 53 -1.40 -0.20 -10.73
C GLY A 53 -2.17 -0.63 -11.98
N PRO A 54 -3.40 -0.09 -12.15
CA PRO A 54 -4.29 -0.50 -13.22
C PRO A 54 -3.72 -0.23 -14.61
N ILE A 55 -3.73 -1.25 -15.44
CA ILE A 55 -3.30 -1.20 -16.85
C ILE A 55 -4.54 -1.02 -17.71
N ARG A 56 -4.58 0.05 -18.51
CA ARG A 56 -5.69 0.28 -19.43
C ARG A 56 -5.75 -0.82 -20.49
N GLN A 57 -6.91 -1.46 -20.59
CA GLN A 57 -7.15 -2.51 -21.58
C GLN A 57 -8.64 -2.59 -21.91
N ALA A 58 -8.94 -3.28 -23.02
CA ALA A 58 -10.31 -3.63 -23.37
C ALA A 58 -10.63 -5.06 -22.92
N TYR A 59 -11.78 -5.26 -22.34
CA TYR A 59 -12.25 -6.54 -21.83
C TYR A 59 -13.22 -7.19 -22.83
N THR A 60 -12.93 -8.42 -23.23
CA THR A 60 -13.90 -9.26 -23.95
C THR A 60 -14.78 -10.00 -22.94
N PRO A 61 -16.07 -10.26 -23.27
CA PRO A 61 -16.88 -11.11 -22.42
C PRO A 61 -16.18 -12.42 -22.10
N PRO A 62 -16.26 -12.91 -20.83
CA PRO A 62 -15.52 -14.10 -20.43
C PRO A 62 -15.92 -15.33 -21.25
N THR A 63 -14.95 -16.00 -21.85
CA THR A 63 -15.18 -17.25 -22.59
C THR A 63 -15.45 -18.39 -21.60
N GLY A 64 -16.47 -19.21 -21.88
CA GLY A 64 -16.85 -20.33 -21.01
C GLY A 64 -17.65 -19.91 -19.78
N ALA A 65 -18.06 -18.64 -19.66
CA ALA A 65 -19.05 -18.25 -18.67
C ALA A 65 -20.38 -18.99 -18.90
N GLY A 66 -21.14 -19.17 -17.83
CA GLY A 66 -22.52 -19.61 -17.91
C GLY A 66 -23.41 -18.54 -18.54
N THR A 67 -24.28 -17.94 -17.78
CA THR A 67 -25.06 -16.78 -18.26
C THR A 67 -24.22 -15.51 -18.15
N ILE A 68 -24.24 -14.67 -19.19
CA ILE A 68 -23.68 -13.32 -19.15
C ILE A 68 -24.82 -12.33 -18.95
N TYR A 69 -24.75 -11.55 -17.86
CA TYR A 69 -25.67 -10.46 -17.58
C TYR A 69 -25.01 -9.13 -17.95
N TYR A 70 -25.63 -8.40 -18.89
CA TYR A 70 -25.25 -7.02 -19.22
C TYR A 70 -26.00 -6.06 -18.30
N VAL A 71 -25.24 -5.16 -17.69
CA VAL A 71 -25.73 -4.20 -16.70
C VAL A 71 -25.43 -2.80 -17.16
N ALA A 72 -26.37 -1.86 -16.96
CA ALA A 72 -26.20 -0.44 -17.23
C ALA A 72 -26.72 0.41 -16.07
N VAL A 73 -26.24 1.66 -15.97
CA VAL A 73 -26.69 2.61 -14.92
C VAL A 73 -28.21 2.84 -14.97
N ASP A 74 -28.76 2.86 -16.17
CA ASP A 74 -30.19 3.00 -16.46
C ASP A 74 -30.88 1.63 -16.73
N GLY A 75 -30.19 0.54 -16.45
CA GLY A 75 -30.71 -0.82 -16.62
C GLY A 75 -31.91 -1.08 -15.70
N LEU A 76 -32.93 -1.73 -16.25
CA LEU A 76 -34.17 -1.97 -15.50
C LEU A 76 -34.14 -3.35 -14.83
N ALA A 77 -34.49 -3.42 -13.56
CA ALA A 77 -34.49 -4.65 -12.78
C ALA A 77 -35.35 -5.79 -13.37
N ASN A 78 -36.42 -5.44 -14.11
CA ASN A 78 -37.31 -6.42 -14.75
C ASN A 78 -36.80 -6.90 -16.13
N GLN A 79 -35.74 -6.32 -16.69
CA GLN A 79 -35.11 -6.80 -17.92
C GLN A 79 -34.26 -8.04 -17.65
N SER A 80 -34.12 -8.89 -18.67
CA SER A 80 -33.34 -10.13 -18.55
C SER A 80 -31.85 -9.90 -18.30
N GLY A 81 -31.30 -8.84 -18.89
CA GLY A 81 -29.88 -8.55 -18.89
C GLY A 81 -29.06 -9.45 -19.81
N THR A 82 -29.68 -10.33 -20.60
CA THR A 82 -28.94 -11.31 -21.43
C THR A 82 -28.51 -10.76 -22.80
N SER A 83 -28.79 -9.47 -23.07
CA SER A 83 -28.26 -8.76 -24.26
C SER A 83 -27.94 -7.32 -23.94
N LEU A 84 -27.11 -6.68 -24.75
CA LEU A 84 -26.71 -5.27 -24.59
C LEU A 84 -27.87 -4.31 -24.78
N GLU A 85 -28.87 -4.66 -25.60
CA GLU A 85 -30.04 -3.83 -25.89
C GLU A 85 -31.06 -3.83 -24.74
N LYS A 86 -30.95 -4.78 -23.83
CA LYS A 86 -31.87 -4.93 -22.69
C LYS A 86 -31.09 -5.17 -21.40
N PRO A 87 -30.24 -4.19 -21.00
CA PRO A 87 -29.44 -4.33 -19.80
C PRO A 87 -30.34 -4.35 -18.54
N THR A 88 -29.91 -5.09 -17.54
CA THR A 88 -30.57 -5.10 -16.22
C THR A 88 -29.86 -4.17 -15.24
N ALA A 89 -30.47 -3.90 -14.07
CA ALA A 89 -29.82 -3.25 -12.95
C ALA A 89 -28.77 -4.18 -12.30
N LEU A 90 -27.72 -3.59 -11.69
CA LEU A 90 -26.66 -4.37 -11.05
C LEU A 90 -27.20 -5.24 -9.91
N GLU A 91 -28.08 -4.69 -9.07
CA GLU A 91 -28.72 -5.39 -7.95
C GLU A 91 -29.47 -6.64 -8.43
N ALA A 92 -30.24 -6.49 -9.50
CA ALA A 92 -30.99 -7.61 -10.07
C ALA A 92 -30.07 -8.67 -10.71
N ALA A 93 -28.95 -8.27 -11.29
CA ALA A 93 -27.96 -9.23 -11.78
C ALA A 93 -27.32 -10.00 -10.63
N ILE A 94 -26.92 -9.34 -9.54
CA ILE A 94 -26.37 -9.96 -8.32
C ILE A 94 -27.32 -10.99 -7.72
N GLU A 95 -28.62 -10.68 -7.70
CA GLU A 95 -29.63 -11.62 -7.22
C GLU A 95 -29.80 -12.87 -8.11
N ARG A 96 -29.49 -12.78 -9.40
CA ARG A 96 -29.72 -13.87 -10.38
C ARG A 96 -28.52 -14.77 -10.58
N VAL A 97 -27.30 -14.20 -10.54
CA VAL A 97 -26.07 -14.93 -10.89
C VAL A 97 -25.90 -16.23 -10.10
N ARG A 98 -25.31 -17.20 -10.76
CA ARG A 98 -24.87 -18.48 -10.21
C ARG A 98 -23.38 -18.65 -10.45
N THR A 99 -22.77 -19.59 -9.78
CA THR A 99 -21.35 -19.94 -9.97
C THR A 99 -21.02 -20.16 -11.44
N GLY A 100 -20.03 -19.43 -11.92
CA GLY A 100 -19.58 -19.47 -13.31
C GLY A 100 -20.26 -18.47 -14.25
N ASP A 101 -21.29 -17.75 -13.80
CA ASP A 101 -21.88 -16.64 -14.55
C ASP A 101 -20.97 -15.41 -14.57
N ALA A 102 -21.25 -14.47 -15.47
CA ALA A 102 -20.55 -13.21 -15.58
C ALA A 102 -21.51 -12.02 -15.60
N ILE A 103 -21.07 -10.91 -15.00
CA ILE A 103 -21.70 -9.60 -15.10
C ILE A 103 -20.77 -8.71 -15.92
N VAL A 104 -21.25 -8.18 -17.04
CA VAL A 104 -20.55 -7.25 -17.93
C VAL A 104 -21.23 -5.90 -17.83
N MET A 105 -20.51 -4.91 -17.31
CA MET A 105 -21.06 -3.61 -16.94
C MET A 105 -20.77 -2.55 -18.00
N ARG A 106 -21.79 -1.82 -18.42
CA ARG A 106 -21.64 -0.62 -19.24
C ARG A 106 -21.00 0.51 -18.42
N GLY A 107 -20.27 1.37 -19.09
CA GLY A 107 -19.62 2.52 -18.47
C GLY A 107 -20.59 3.46 -17.76
N GLY A 108 -20.11 4.05 -16.66
CA GLY A 108 -20.88 5.03 -15.89
C GLY A 108 -20.65 4.92 -14.38
N THR A 109 -21.34 5.77 -13.63
CA THR A 109 -21.28 5.79 -12.17
C THR A 109 -22.51 5.14 -11.57
N TYR A 110 -22.31 4.00 -10.94
CA TYR A 110 -23.33 3.23 -10.22
C TYR A 110 -23.29 3.63 -8.74
N ARG A 111 -24.30 4.36 -8.28
CA ARG A 111 -24.45 4.78 -6.88
C ARG A 111 -25.21 3.70 -6.13
N THR A 112 -24.47 2.70 -5.67
CA THR A 112 -25.04 1.50 -5.07
C THR A 112 -24.05 0.88 -4.09
N GLY A 113 -24.53 -0.02 -3.25
CA GLY A 113 -23.72 -0.77 -2.30
C GLY A 113 -24.56 -1.75 -1.51
N ASN A 114 -23.94 -2.33 -0.47
CA ASN A 114 -24.50 -3.42 0.34
C ASN A 114 -24.96 -4.62 -0.51
N LEU A 115 -24.25 -4.81 -1.66
CA LEU A 115 -24.49 -5.94 -2.54
C LEU A 115 -23.91 -7.21 -1.91
N VAL A 116 -24.75 -8.23 -1.75
CA VAL A 116 -24.35 -9.48 -1.11
C VAL A 116 -24.46 -10.61 -2.12
N LEU A 117 -23.38 -11.39 -2.26
CA LEU A 117 -23.36 -12.57 -3.11
C LEU A 117 -22.62 -13.74 -2.44
N ASN A 118 -22.99 -14.97 -2.82
CA ASN A 118 -22.37 -16.19 -2.32
C ASN A 118 -21.95 -17.17 -3.44
N GLN A 119 -21.78 -16.64 -4.66
CA GLN A 119 -21.42 -17.42 -5.85
C GLN A 119 -20.12 -16.88 -6.46
N GLY A 120 -19.27 -17.75 -6.96
CA GLY A 120 -18.07 -17.39 -7.70
C GLY A 120 -18.38 -16.97 -9.13
N ILE A 121 -18.36 -15.67 -9.41
CA ILE A 121 -18.71 -15.06 -10.68
C ILE A 121 -17.58 -14.21 -11.22
N ALA A 122 -17.65 -13.84 -12.51
CA ALA A 122 -16.81 -12.79 -13.08
C ALA A 122 -17.58 -11.46 -13.12
N LEU A 123 -16.91 -10.35 -12.82
CA LEU A 123 -17.44 -8.99 -12.88
C LEU A 123 -16.43 -8.08 -13.59
N GLN A 124 -16.82 -7.45 -14.70
CA GLN A 124 -15.92 -6.64 -15.52
C GLN A 124 -16.65 -5.57 -16.35
N PRO A 125 -15.94 -4.55 -16.85
CA PRO A 125 -16.47 -3.62 -17.82
C PRO A 125 -16.80 -4.28 -19.17
N TYR A 126 -17.68 -3.61 -19.93
CA TYR A 126 -17.83 -3.87 -21.34
C TYR A 126 -16.73 -3.14 -22.12
N ALA A 127 -15.95 -3.87 -22.92
CA ALA A 127 -14.85 -3.32 -23.70
C ALA A 127 -13.87 -2.48 -22.84
N ASP A 128 -13.62 -1.24 -23.20
CA ASP A 128 -12.76 -0.29 -22.48
C ASP A 128 -13.55 0.78 -21.70
N GLU A 129 -14.85 0.53 -21.50
CA GLU A 129 -15.72 1.44 -20.78
C GLU A 129 -15.32 1.56 -19.31
N GLN A 130 -15.42 2.76 -18.75
CA GLN A 130 -15.08 3.03 -17.37
C GLN A 130 -16.29 2.81 -16.46
N VAL A 131 -16.15 1.89 -15.53
CA VAL A 131 -17.17 1.53 -14.53
C VAL A 131 -16.74 2.01 -13.16
N VAL A 132 -17.59 2.81 -12.51
CA VAL A 132 -17.38 3.31 -11.16
C VAL A 132 -18.55 2.90 -10.26
N LEU A 133 -18.26 2.10 -9.24
CA LEU A 133 -19.18 1.85 -8.13
C LEU A 133 -18.89 2.86 -7.02
N LYS A 134 -19.92 3.57 -6.58
CA LYS A 134 -19.77 4.71 -5.67
C LYS A 134 -20.70 4.59 -4.47
N GLY A 135 -20.11 4.64 -3.28
CA GLY A 135 -20.81 4.48 -2.00
C GLY A 135 -21.52 5.75 -1.51
N THR A 136 -21.54 6.82 -2.30
CA THR A 136 -22.20 8.07 -1.95
C THR A 136 -23.46 8.32 -2.79
N LEU A 137 -24.40 9.05 -2.20
CA LEU A 137 -25.52 9.66 -2.91
C LEU A 137 -25.34 11.19 -2.98
N VAL A 138 -26.04 11.82 -3.92
CA VAL A 138 -26.01 13.27 -4.08
C VAL A 138 -26.96 13.91 -3.08
N ALA A 139 -26.44 14.83 -2.28
CA ALA A 139 -27.23 15.66 -1.35
C ALA A 139 -27.66 16.94 -2.06
N ALA A 140 -28.93 16.97 -2.49
CA ALA A 140 -29.46 18.08 -3.32
C ALA A 140 -30.23 19.16 -2.53
N LYS A 141 -30.55 18.92 -1.26
CA LYS A 141 -31.40 19.83 -0.46
C LYS A 141 -30.57 20.42 0.69
N TRP A 142 -30.22 21.67 0.54
CA TRP A 142 -29.41 22.40 1.53
C TRP A 142 -30.14 23.64 2.03
N GLU A 143 -29.99 23.96 3.30
CA GLU A 143 -30.49 25.15 3.96
C GLU A 143 -29.33 26.00 4.44
N SER A 144 -29.32 27.30 4.08
CA SER A 144 -28.33 28.24 4.59
C SER A 144 -28.67 28.68 6.01
N LEU A 145 -27.68 28.63 6.92
CA LEU A 145 -27.84 29.14 8.26
C LEU A 145 -27.45 30.62 8.41
N GLY A 146 -27.11 31.31 7.30
CA GLY A 146 -26.83 32.74 7.26
C GLY A 146 -25.45 33.16 7.79
N ASN A 147 -24.65 32.24 8.28
CA ASN A 147 -23.31 32.49 8.86
C ASN A 147 -22.17 31.80 8.09
N GLY A 148 -22.41 31.47 6.82
CA GLY A 148 -21.48 30.69 5.98
C GLY A 148 -21.64 29.19 6.11
N LEU A 149 -22.47 28.72 7.05
CA LEU A 149 -22.79 27.30 7.20
C LEU A 149 -24.03 26.92 6.37
N TRP A 150 -23.99 25.71 5.88
CA TRP A 150 -25.07 25.06 5.18
C TRP A 150 -25.36 23.72 5.84
N THR A 151 -26.63 23.35 5.93
CA THR A 151 -27.03 22.08 6.53
C THR A 151 -27.99 21.30 5.63
N THR A 152 -27.92 19.98 5.73
CA THR A 152 -28.89 19.08 5.09
C THR A 152 -29.28 17.97 6.04
N ARG A 153 -30.55 17.53 5.93
CA ARG A 153 -30.98 16.30 6.62
C ARG A 153 -30.52 15.10 5.83
N TRP A 154 -29.79 14.19 6.51
CA TRP A 154 -29.23 12.99 5.89
C TRP A 154 -29.66 11.74 6.68
N THR A 155 -30.39 10.85 6.01
CA THR A 155 -30.95 9.65 6.64
C THR A 155 -30.10 8.39 6.45
N HIS A 156 -28.98 8.54 5.73
CA HIS A 156 -28.04 7.45 5.43
C HIS A 156 -26.74 7.50 6.24
N VAL A 157 -26.64 8.42 7.22
CA VAL A 157 -25.46 8.45 8.10
C VAL A 157 -25.41 7.20 8.94
N PHE A 158 -24.23 6.60 9.00
CA PHE A 158 -24.00 5.37 9.75
C PHE A 158 -23.71 5.72 11.21
N PRO A 159 -24.51 5.19 12.14
CA PRO A 159 -24.43 5.54 13.56
C PRO A 159 -23.27 4.83 14.27
N SER A 160 -22.27 4.36 13.60
CA SER A 160 -21.12 3.85 14.32
C SER A 160 -20.48 5.01 15.06
N LYS A 161 -21.01 5.26 16.26
CA LYS A 161 -20.34 6.15 17.20
C LYS A 161 -18.91 5.64 17.30
N PRO A 162 -17.93 6.39 16.79
CA PRO A 162 -16.54 5.91 16.78
C PRO A 162 -15.96 5.80 18.19
N ALA A 163 -16.72 6.22 19.20
CA ALA A 163 -16.28 6.48 20.56
C ALA A 163 -15.56 5.31 21.23
N ASN A 164 -15.90 4.09 20.92
CA ASN A 164 -15.44 2.96 21.73
C ASN A 164 -14.75 1.84 20.95
N TRP A 165 -14.57 2.01 19.66
CA TRP A 165 -14.14 0.87 18.89
C TRP A 165 -12.63 0.70 18.77
N TRP A 166 -11.80 1.67 19.20
CA TRP A 166 -10.37 1.51 19.16
C TRP A 166 -9.56 2.37 20.14
N ARG A 167 -8.27 2.11 20.23
CA ARG A 167 -7.33 2.89 21.03
C ARG A 167 -7.13 4.28 20.42
N ARG A 168 -7.52 5.31 21.16
CA ARG A 168 -7.34 6.69 20.76
C ARG A 168 -6.04 7.31 21.27
N ASP A 169 -5.56 6.81 22.41
CA ASP A 169 -4.37 7.33 23.08
C ASP A 169 -3.20 6.41 22.81
N ARG A 170 -2.26 6.88 22.04
CA ARG A 170 -1.08 6.13 21.71
C ARG A 170 0.09 7.04 21.39
N GLU A 171 1.30 6.60 21.78
CA GLU A 171 2.54 7.29 21.47
C GLU A 171 2.54 8.75 21.90
N GLY A 172 1.81 9.04 23.01
CA GLY A 172 1.64 10.40 23.51
C GLY A 172 0.66 11.27 22.72
N LYS A 173 -0.11 10.69 21.82
CA LYS A 173 -1.14 11.38 21.05
C LYS A 173 -2.52 10.80 21.30
N THR A 174 -3.52 11.68 21.37
CA THR A 174 -4.93 11.32 21.40
C THR A 174 -5.56 11.65 20.07
N THR A 175 -6.03 10.64 19.35
CA THR A 175 -6.79 10.86 18.11
C THR A 175 -8.21 11.29 18.46
N PRO A 176 -8.71 12.43 17.97
CA PRO A 176 -10.08 12.87 18.19
C PRO A 176 -11.10 11.84 17.69
N VAL A 177 -12.22 11.72 18.42
CA VAL A 177 -13.24 10.69 18.14
C VAL A 177 -13.81 10.79 16.72
N TYR A 178 -14.03 12.01 16.23
CA TYR A 178 -14.59 12.25 14.91
C TYR A 178 -13.68 11.83 13.75
N ARG A 179 -12.38 11.61 13.99
CA ARG A 179 -11.47 11.01 13.00
C ARG A 179 -11.77 9.53 12.72
N PHE A 180 -12.56 8.91 13.56
CA PHE A 180 -12.99 7.53 13.37
C PHE A 180 -14.40 7.42 12.78
N ASN A 181 -14.98 8.50 12.30
CA ASN A 181 -16.27 8.49 11.61
C ASN A 181 -16.24 7.58 10.38
N ASN A 182 -17.35 6.92 10.11
CA ASN A 182 -17.48 6.06 8.93
C ASN A 182 -18.09 6.81 7.74
N ASP A 183 -18.68 7.96 7.96
CA ASP A 183 -19.19 8.81 6.90
C ASP A 183 -18.08 9.67 6.28
N MET A 184 -18.31 10.08 5.06
CA MET A 184 -17.45 11.00 4.31
C MET A 184 -18.31 11.96 3.54
N VAL A 185 -17.84 13.20 3.38
CA VAL A 185 -18.48 14.24 2.56
C VAL A 185 -17.53 14.72 1.48
N PHE A 186 -18.04 14.86 0.28
CA PHE A 186 -17.29 15.33 -0.88
C PHE A 186 -18.01 16.50 -1.55
N VAL A 187 -17.25 17.49 -1.96
CA VAL A 187 -17.74 18.60 -2.78
C VAL A 187 -16.91 18.65 -4.07
N ASP A 188 -17.57 18.51 -5.21
CA ASP A 188 -16.95 18.42 -6.54
C ASP A 188 -15.82 17.36 -6.59
N GLY A 189 -16.03 16.23 -5.90
CA GLY A 189 -15.07 15.14 -5.78
C GLY A 189 -13.94 15.36 -4.76
N ARG A 190 -13.84 16.53 -4.13
CA ARG A 190 -12.88 16.82 -3.07
C ARG A 190 -13.40 16.32 -1.72
N PHE A 191 -12.64 15.49 -1.05
CA PHE A 191 -12.90 15.04 0.31
C PHE A 191 -12.82 16.22 1.30
N LEU A 192 -13.81 16.36 2.18
CA LEU A 192 -13.81 17.28 3.31
C LEU A 192 -13.37 16.55 4.57
N GLN A 193 -12.74 17.28 5.49
CA GLN A 193 -12.27 16.72 6.75
C GLN A 193 -13.36 16.80 7.82
N ALA A 194 -13.58 15.71 8.56
CA ALA A 194 -14.49 15.70 9.70
C ALA A 194 -13.97 16.58 10.86
N VAL A 195 -14.89 17.33 11.49
CA VAL A 195 -14.63 18.11 12.70
C VAL A 195 -15.57 17.71 13.85
N GLY A 196 -15.31 18.21 15.06
CA GLY A 196 -15.96 17.74 16.28
C GLY A 196 -17.34 18.34 16.54
N TRP A 197 -17.64 19.50 16.00
CA TRP A 197 -18.92 20.21 16.15
C TRP A 197 -19.10 21.28 15.05
N GLU A 198 -20.33 21.79 14.87
CA GLU A 198 -20.67 22.71 13.79
C GLU A 198 -19.87 24.02 13.77
N GLY A 199 -19.44 24.51 14.94
CA GLY A 199 -18.66 25.74 15.02
C GLY A 199 -17.21 25.63 14.55
N GLU A 200 -16.71 24.42 14.29
CA GLU A 200 -15.38 24.17 13.68
C GLU A 200 -15.44 24.03 12.15
N VAL A 201 -16.64 24.03 11.58
CA VAL A 201 -16.81 23.80 10.14
C VAL A 201 -16.35 25.01 9.34
N ASP A 202 -15.48 24.76 8.37
CA ASP A 202 -14.97 25.71 7.40
C ASP A 202 -15.16 25.18 5.95
N GLU A 203 -14.58 25.85 4.97
CA GLU A 203 -14.66 25.47 3.56
C GLU A 203 -14.02 24.12 3.22
N ASN A 204 -13.25 23.53 4.12
CA ASN A 204 -12.51 22.27 3.94
C ASN A 204 -13.02 21.15 4.84
N SER A 205 -14.06 21.41 5.62
CA SER A 205 -14.50 20.50 6.67
C SER A 205 -16.01 20.30 6.69
N TYR A 206 -16.43 19.25 7.41
CA TYR A 206 -17.83 18.94 7.65
C TYR A 206 -18.04 18.44 9.08
N TYR A 207 -19.26 18.56 9.55
CA TYR A 207 -19.71 17.98 10.82
C TYR A 207 -20.98 17.17 10.61
N VAL A 208 -21.12 16.06 11.34
CA VAL A 208 -22.33 15.25 11.40
C VAL A 208 -22.91 15.28 12.79
N ASP A 209 -24.11 15.80 12.94
CA ASP A 209 -24.93 15.62 14.11
C ASP A 209 -25.76 14.33 13.96
N TYR A 210 -25.25 13.26 14.55
CA TYR A 210 -25.89 11.93 14.47
C TYR A 210 -27.22 11.86 15.22
N GLU A 211 -27.46 12.73 16.21
CA GLU A 211 -28.71 12.76 16.97
C GLU A 211 -29.82 13.48 16.18
N ALA A 212 -29.47 14.60 15.56
CA ALA A 212 -30.41 15.35 14.73
C ALA A 212 -30.53 14.79 13.31
N GLY A 213 -29.59 13.97 12.86
CA GLY A 213 -29.50 13.49 11.47
C GLY A 213 -29.18 14.62 10.49
N LEU A 214 -28.28 15.52 10.86
CA LEU A 214 -27.90 16.68 10.09
C LEU A 214 -26.42 16.63 9.72
N VAL A 215 -26.11 17.04 8.49
CA VAL A 215 -24.75 17.25 8.00
C VAL A 215 -24.53 18.72 7.74
N TYR A 216 -23.41 19.26 8.21
CA TYR A 216 -23.02 20.66 8.09
C TYR A 216 -21.78 20.78 7.21
N ILE A 217 -21.77 21.75 6.30
CA ILE A 217 -20.60 22.13 5.49
C ILE A 217 -20.41 23.64 5.49
N GLY A 218 -19.18 24.10 5.34
CA GLY A 218 -18.83 25.53 5.31
C GLY A 218 -18.62 26.09 3.89
N ILE A 219 -19.15 25.41 2.88
CA ILE A 219 -19.05 25.82 1.49
C ILE A 219 -20.44 25.91 0.87
N ASP A 220 -20.70 26.95 0.06
CA ASP A 220 -21.98 27.09 -0.64
C ASP A 220 -22.18 25.91 -1.60
N PRO A 221 -23.24 25.09 -1.42
CA PRO A 221 -23.52 23.94 -2.25
C PRO A 221 -24.23 24.28 -3.58
N THR A 222 -24.55 25.56 -3.81
CA THR A 222 -25.21 25.99 -5.04
C THR A 222 -24.33 25.68 -6.25
N ASP A 223 -24.93 25.04 -7.25
CA ASP A 223 -24.24 24.58 -8.47
C ASP A 223 -23.03 23.66 -8.25
N ARG A 224 -22.95 23.01 -7.08
CA ARG A 224 -21.90 22.05 -6.75
C ARG A 224 -22.45 20.65 -6.59
N LEU A 225 -21.61 19.68 -6.93
CA LEU A 225 -21.88 18.28 -6.65
C LEU A 225 -21.46 17.94 -5.22
N VAL A 226 -22.44 17.93 -4.29
CA VAL A 226 -22.19 17.49 -2.92
C VAL A 226 -22.62 16.04 -2.76
N GLU A 227 -21.70 15.19 -2.34
CA GLU A 227 -21.91 13.76 -2.17
C GLU A 227 -21.64 13.36 -0.73
N ILE A 228 -22.53 12.57 -0.16
CA ILE A 228 -22.40 12.06 1.21
C ILE A 228 -22.49 10.56 1.17
N THR A 229 -21.68 9.87 1.97
CA THR A 229 -21.68 8.40 2.10
C THR A 229 -23.08 7.90 2.46
N ALA A 230 -23.50 6.85 1.77
CA ALA A 230 -24.83 6.23 1.92
C ALA A 230 -24.78 4.71 2.02
N PHE A 231 -23.66 4.09 1.62
CA PHE A 231 -23.50 2.65 1.62
C PHE A 231 -22.25 2.24 2.38
N ASP A 232 -22.37 1.19 3.16
CA ASP A 232 -21.34 0.68 4.07
C ASP A 232 -20.26 -0.12 3.32
N VAL A 233 -20.68 -0.98 2.40
CA VAL A 233 -19.82 -1.85 1.61
C VAL A 233 -20.28 -1.86 0.14
N ALA A 234 -19.37 -2.01 -0.81
CA ALA A 234 -19.79 -2.21 -2.20
C ALA A 234 -20.29 -3.64 -2.40
N ILE A 235 -19.41 -4.63 -2.18
CA ILE A 235 -19.73 -6.05 -2.39
C ILE A 235 -19.23 -6.87 -1.19
N LEU A 236 -20.14 -7.63 -0.61
CA LEU A 236 -19.87 -8.67 0.39
C LEU A 236 -19.99 -10.06 -0.27
N ARG A 237 -18.90 -10.84 -0.26
CA ARG A 237 -18.91 -12.27 -0.59
C ARG A 237 -19.11 -13.06 0.71
N THR A 238 -20.36 -13.43 0.97
CA THR A 238 -20.73 -14.17 2.19
C THR A 238 -20.53 -15.67 2.04
N THR A 239 -20.27 -16.34 3.15
CA THR A 239 -20.31 -17.81 3.31
C THR A 239 -21.69 -18.31 3.71
N GLY A 240 -22.65 -17.42 3.92
CA GLY A 240 -24.04 -17.73 4.23
C GLY A 240 -24.92 -17.94 3.00
N GLU A 241 -26.14 -18.37 3.26
CA GLU A 241 -27.19 -18.50 2.23
C GLU A 241 -27.78 -17.11 1.92
N VAL A 242 -27.86 -16.74 0.64
CA VAL A 242 -28.43 -15.47 0.17
C VAL A 242 -29.12 -15.65 -1.19
N HIS A 243 -30.17 -14.87 -1.45
CA HIS A 243 -30.98 -14.94 -2.67
C HIS A 243 -31.52 -16.35 -2.98
N GLY A 244 -31.82 -17.12 -1.91
CA GLY A 244 -32.28 -18.51 -2.05
C GLY A 244 -31.24 -19.49 -2.60
N LYS A 245 -29.96 -19.14 -2.53
CA LYS A 245 -28.82 -19.95 -3.01
C LYS A 245 -27.89 -20.31 -1.87
N LYS A 246 -27.51 -21.58 -1.82
CA LYS A 246 -26.43 -22.05 -0.94
C LYS A 246 -25.08 -21.50 -1.44
N PRO A 247 -24.15 -21.16 -0.54
CA PRO A 247 -22.82 -20.69 -0.93
C PRO A 247 -22.04 -21.79 -1.67
N ASP A 248 -21.23 -21.38 -2.62
CA ASP A 248 -20.15 -22.19 -3.16
C ASP A 248 -18.82 -21.84 -2.46
N HIS A 249 -17.74 -22.54 -2.83
CA HIS A 249 -16.40 -22.28 -2.32
C HIS A 249 -15.54 -21.42 -3.27
N LYS A 250 -16.11 -20.91 -4.35
CA LYS A 250 -15.36 -20.15 -5.35
C LYS A 250 -15.39 -18.65 -5.06
N GLY A 251 -14.23 -18.02 -5.06
CA GLY A 251 -14.10 -16.57 -5.03
C GLY A 251 -14.61 -15.91 -6.31
N TYR A 252 -14.92 -14.65 -6.26
CA TYR A 252 -15.23 -13.87 -7.45
C TYR A 252 -13.96 -13.44 -8.19
N GLU A 253 -14.12 -13.13 -9.47
CA GLU A 253 -13.10 -12.50 -10.31
C GLU A 253 -13.59 -11.10 -10.70
N ILE A 254 -12.98 -10.04 -10.16
CA ILE A 254 -13.33 -8.65 -10.47
C ILE A 254 -12.19 -8.00 -11.24
N ARG A 255 -12.50 -7.38 -12.38
CA ARG A 255 -11.50 -6.73 -13.24
C ARG A 255 -11.94 -5.34 -13.67
N GLY A 256 -11.00 -4.39 -13.71
CA GLY A 256 -11.17 -3.07 -14.35
C GLY A 256 -12.23 -2.15 -13.74
N ILE A 257 -12.61 -2.36 -12.49
CA ILE A 257 -13.66 -1.59 -11.83
C ILE A 257 -13.06 -0.64 -10.80
N THR A 258 -13.60 0.57 -10.74
CA THR A 258 -13.31 1.53 -9.67
C THR A 258 -14.38 1.45 -8.59
N PHE A 259 -13.95 1.25 -7.34
CA PHE A 259 -14.75 1.31 -6.12
C PHE A 259 -14.34 2.53 -5.31
N THR A 260 -15.28 3.39 -4.93
CA THR A 260 -14.92 4.61 -4.20
C THR A 260 -16.01 5.11 -3.26
N GLN A 261 -15.60 5.82 -2.21
CA GLN A 261 -16.48 6.57 -1.32
C GLN A 261 -17.46 5.70 -0.52
N TYR A 262 -17.00 4.55 0.02
CA TYR A 262 -17.80 3.69 0.88
C TYR A 262 -17.55 4.00 2.37
N ALA A 263 -18.61 3.91 3.18
CA ALA A 263 -18.58 4.28 4.60
C ALA A 263 -17.71 3.37 5.47
N TYR A 264 -17.42 2.19 5.03
CA TYR A 264 -16.59 1.27 5.82
C TYR A 264 -15.52 0.63 4.95
N ARG A 265 -15.91 -0.14 3.94
CA ARG A 265 -14.99 -0.82 3.02
C ARG A 265 -15.62 -1.02 1.64
N ALA A 266 -14.82 -1.14 0.61
CA ALA A 266 -15.35 -1.45 -0.72
C ALA A 266 -15.69 -2.94 -0.85
N LEU A 267 -14.79 -3.83 -0.45
CA LEU A 267 -14.91 -5.26 -0.67
C LEU A 267 -14.72 -6.05 0.63
N GLU A 268 -15.50 -7.12 0.78
CA GLU A 268 -15.28 -8.10 1.82
C GLU A 268 -15.49 -9.51 1.30
N VAL A 269 -14.60 -10.42 1.70
CA VAL A 269 -14.75 -11.86 1.53
C VAL A 269 -14.73 -12.49 2.90
N GLU A 270 -15.85 -13.13 3.29
CA GLU A 270 -15.97 -13.84 4.56
C GLU A 270 -15.20 -15.15 4.56
N GLY A 271 -14.82 -15.60 5.73
CA GLY A 271 -14.16 -16.87 5.99
C GLY A 271 -13.87 -17.04 7.47
N THR A 272 -13.39 -18.20 7.85
CA THR A 272 -13.02 -18.53 9.23
C THR A 272 -11.73 -17.83 9.64
N GLU A 273 -11.76 -17.20 10.79
CA GLU A 273 -10.59 -16.59 11.44
C GLU A 273 -10.24 -17.39 12.70
N PRO A 274 -9.04 -18.01 12.75
CA PRO A 274 -8.63 -18.82 13.89
C PRO A 274 -8.60 -18.03 15.20
N GLN A 275 -9.13 -18.61 16.26
CA GLN A 275 -9.13 -18.01 17.61
C GLN A 275 -7.95 -18.49 18.47
N GLY A 276 -7.01 -19.20 17.90
CA GLY A 276 -5.83 -19.75 18.57
C GLY A 276 -4.92 -20.37 17.54
N ILE A 277 -3.93 -21.17 17.98
CA ILE A 277 -3.07 -21.93 17.07
C ILE A 277 -3.95 -22.88 16.25
N SER A 278 -3.85 -22.78 14.94
CA SER A 278 -4.65 -23.57 14.00
C SER A 278 -3.76 -24.27 12.99
N GLU A 279 -4.15 -25.48 12.61
CA GLU A 279 -3.56 -26.14 11.45
C GLU A 279 -3.95 -25.42 10.17
N GLU A 280 -3.04 -25.38 9.20
CA GLU A 280 -3.27 -24.74 7.88
C GLU A 280 -4.54 -25.23 7.17
N SER A 281 -4.89 -26.50 7.37
CA SER A 281 -6.09 -27.10 6.78
C SER A 281 -7.40 -26.59 7.33
N ASN A 282 -7.39 -25.90 8.48
CA ASN A 282 -8.59 -25.51 9.22
C ASN A 282 -9.12 -24.12 8.93
N HIS A 283 -8.47 -23.36 8.05
CA HIS A 283 -8.90 -22.02 7.66
C HIS A 283 -8.58 -21.74 6.19
N GLY A 284 -9.15 -20.68 5.64
CA GLY A 284 -8.93 -20.25 4.26
C GLY A 284 -9.67 -21.06 3.19
N LYS A 285 -10.52 -22.02 3.56
CA LYS A 285 -11.13 -22.97 2.63
C LYS A 285 -12.56 -22.62 2.22
N GLU A 286 -13.20 -21.68 2.90
CA GLU A 286 -14.59 -21.32 2.68
C GLU A 286 -14.80 -20.61 1.35
N VAL A 287 -13.89 -19.72 0.98
CA VAL A 287 -13.88 -19.01 -0.30
C VAL A 287 -12.47 -19.03 -0.86
N VAL A 288 -12.27 -19.67 -2.01
CA VAL A 288 -10.95 -19.93 -2.59
C VAL A 288 -10.83 -19.28 -3.97
N GLY A 289 -9.67 -18.67 -4.27
CA GLY A 289 -9.35 -18.15 -5.60
C GLY A 289 -10.01 -16.82 -5.94
N THR A 290 -10.30 -15.99 -4.94
CA THR A 290 -10.71 -14.59 -5.19
C THR A 290 -9.65 -13.86 -6.00
N THR A 291 -10.07 -13.15 -7.05
CA THR A 291 -9.15 -12.39 -7.92
C THR A 291 -9.62 -10.96 -8.10
N LEU A 292 -8.73 -10.00 -7.87
CA LEU A 292 -8.88 -8.59 -8.24
C LEU A 292 -7.78 -8.23 -9.24
N GLU A 293 -8.15 -7.68 -10.37
CA GLU A 293 -7.20 -7.29 -11.41
C GLU A 293 -7.55 -5.93 -12.01
N ASN A 294 -6.57 -5.03 -12.13
CA ASN A 294 -6.75 -3.69 -12.70
C ASN A 294 -7.86 -2.86 -12.04
N CYS A 295 -8.13 -3.08 -10.76
CA CYS A 295 -9.13 -2.36 -10.00
C CYS A 295 -8.53 -1.14 -9.28
N THR A 296 -9.35 -0.10 -9.10
CA THR A 296 -9.04 1.01 -8.20
C THR A 296 -9.99 0.99 -7.02
N ILE A 297 -9.44 1.08 -5.80
CA ILE A 297 -10.22 1.21 -4.56
C ILE A 297 -9.72 2.46 -3.84
N SER A 298 -10.62 3.39 -3.55
CA SER A 298 -10.26 4.66 -2.91
C SER A 298 -11.35 5.22 -2.01
N PHE A 299 -10.96 6.09 -1.08
CA PHE A 299 -11.88 6.77 -0.18
C PHE A 299 -12.86 5.81 0.52
N CYS A 300 -12.31 4.84 1.24
CA CYS A 300 -13.08 4.04 2.18
C CYS A 300 -12.79 4.54 3.60
N SER A 301 -13.83 4.71 4.42
CA SER A 301 -13.65 5.36 5.72
C SER A 301 -13.00 4.46 6.77
N ARG A 302 -12.64 3.23 6.40
CA ARG A 302 -11.85 2.32 7.24
C ARG A 302 -10.79 1.66 6.40
N VAL A 303 -11.12 0.61 5.73
CA VAL A 303 -10.25 -0.20 4.90
C VAL A 303 -10.80 -0.33 3.49
N ALA A 304 -9.94 -0.47 2.52
CA ALA A 304 -10.38 -0.77 1.16
C ALA A 304 -11.02 -2.17 1.05
N GLY A 305 -10.48 -3.15 1.78
CA GLY A 305 -11.07 -4.48 1.77
C GLY A 305 -10.58 -5.42 2.86
N TYR A 306 -11.45 -6.37 3.20
CA TYR A 306 -11.19 -7.52 4.05
C TYR A 306 -11.25 -8.79 3.22
N PHE A 307 -10.18 -9.57 3.20
CA PHE A 307 -10.10 -10.80 2.43
C PHE A 307 -9.72 -11.98 3.32
N ARG A 308 -10.54 -13.03 3.27
CA ARG A 308 -10.27 -14.34 3.83
C ARG A 308 -10.41 -15.37 2.74
N GLY A 309 -9.49 -16.31 2.68
CA GLY A 309 -9.55 -17.40 1.72
C GLY A 309 -8.26 -17.61 0.95
N ASP A 310 -7.97 -18.88 0.67
CA ASP A 310 -6.75 -19.30 -0.01
C ASP A 310 -6.73 -18.89 -1.48
N HIS A 311 -5.50 -18.80 -2.02
CA HIS A 311 -5.26 -18.47 -3.43
C HIS A 311 -5.85 -17.12 -3.87
N LEU A 312 -5.92 -16.15 -2.94
CA LEU A 312 -6.27 -14.76 -3.27
C LEU A 312 -5.21 -14.14 -4.19
N ILE A 313 -5.65 -13.52 -5.26
CA ILE A 313 -4.80 -12.77 -6.19
C ILE A 313 -5.28 -11.32 -6.27
N ILE A 314 -4.41 -10.37 -5.95
CA ILE A 314 -4.64 -8.94 -6.18
C ILE A 314 -3.47 -8.43 -7.02
N ARG A 315 -3.74 -8.07 -8.27
CA ARG A 315 -2.69 -7.62 -9.17
C ARG A 315 -3.08 -6.40 -10.00
N HIS A 316 -2.09 -5.56 -10.25
CA HIS A 316 -2.27 -4.30 -10.99
C HIS A 316 -3.43 -3.46 -10.46
N CYS A 317 -3.66 -3.49 -9.16
CA CYS A 317 -4.68 -2.68 -8.51
C CYS A 317 -4.07 -1.42 -7.89
N ARG A 318 -4.91 -0.41 -7.68
CA ARG A 318 -4.58 0.78 -6.90
C ARG A 318 -5.47 0.84 -5.67
N VAL A 319 -4.85 0.93 -4.50
CA VAL A 319 -5.54 1.10 -3.21
C VAL A 319 -5.02 2.38 -2.58
N SER A 320 -5.90 3.38 -2.42
CA SER A 320 -5.48 4.70 -1.96
C SER A 320 -6.53 5.41 -1.13
N ASP A 321 -6.09 6.42 -0.39
CA ASP A 321 -6.96 7.41 0.27
C ASP A 321 -7.97 6.76 1.24
N THR A 322 -7.54 5.75 1.98
CA THR A 322 -8.37 5.14 3.04
C THR A 322 -8.15 5.86 4.37
N SER A 323 -9.16 5.89 5.22
CA SER A 323 -9.04 6.58 6.51
C SER A 323 -8.03 5.92 7.44
N THR A 324 -7.93 4.60 7.41
CA THR A 324 -6.99 3.84 8.25
C THR A 324 -6.11 2.91 7.43
N GLU A 325 -6.54 1.70 7.12
CA GLU A 325 -5.75 0.73 6.36
C GLU A 325 -6.16 0.61 4.90
N GLY A 326 -5.23 0.12 4.07
CA GLY A 326 -5.57 -0.27 2.71
C GLY A 326 -6.29 -1.62 2.68
N LEU A 327 -5.59 -2.73 2.90
CA LEU A 327 -6.15 -4.07 2.85
C LEU A 327 -5.89 -4.87 4.12
N TYR A 328 -6.84 -5.70 4.50
CA TYR A 328 -6.65 -6.82 5.41
C TYR A 328 -6.69 -8.14 4.65
N ILE A 329 -5.67 -8.97 4.87
CA ILE A 329 -5.59 -10.36 4.40
C ILE A 329 -5.45 -11.23 5.65
N ILE A 330 -6.45 -12.06 5.91
CA ILE A 330 -6.60 -12.71 7.20
C ILE A 330 -6.72 -14.22 6.99
N ALA A 331 -5.90 -14.99 7.69
CA ALA A 331 -5.99 -16.45 7.70
C ALA A 331 -6.10 -17.05 6.28
N SER A 332 -5.25 -16.59 5.38
CA SER A 332 -5.30 -16.93 3.95
C SER A 332 -3.95 -17.45 3.47
N ASN A 333 -3.95 -18.55 2.74
CA ASN A 333 -2.73 -19.20 2.30
C ASN A 333 -2.52 -19.02 0.79
N ASP A 334 -1.24 -19.06 0.36
CA ASP A 334 -0.86 -18.98 -1.06
C ASP A 334 -1.39 -17.73 -1.78
N VAL A 335 -1.30 -16.58 -1.11
CA VAL A 335 -1.79 -15.28 -1.59
C VAL A 335 -0.75 -14.60 -2.46
N LEU A 336 -1.19 -13.91 -3.52
CA LEU A 336 -0.34 -13.09 -4.39
C LEU A 336 -0.82 -11.65 -4.44
N LEU A 337 0.05 -10.71 -4.07
CA LEU A 337 -0.07 -9.27 -4.32
C LEU A 337 1.02 -8.86 -5.30
N GLU A 338 0.66 -8.51 -6.53
CA GLU A 338 1.61 -8.27 -7.62
C GLU A 338 1.30 -7.00 -8.40
N GLY A 339 2.29 -6.14 -8.63
CA GLY A 339 2.17 -4.96 -9.48
C GLY A 339 1.18 -3.89 -8.97
N ASN A 340 0.87 -3.87 -7.69
CA ASN A 340 -0.12 -2.94 -7.13
C ASN A 340 0.51 -1.60 -6.74
N ILE A 341 -0.34 -0.57 -6.63
CA ILE A 341 -0.03 0.70 -5.97
C ILE A 341 -0.80 0.76 -4.65
N PHE A 342 -0.07 0.97 -3.55
CA PHE A 342 -0.62 1.28 -2.23
C PHE A 342 -0.12 2.66 -1.83
N THR A 343 -1.01 3.63 -1.64
CA THR A 343 -0.61 5.01 -1.36
C THR A 343 -1.66 5.77 -0.55
N ARG A 344 -1.22 6.71 0.26
CA ARG A 344 -2.06 7.58 1.08
C ARG A 344 -3.14 6.83 1.87
N ASN A 345 -2.77 5.67 2.43
CA ASN A 345 -3.59 5.00 3.42
C ASN A 345 -3.34 5.67 4.79
N ASN A 346 -4.39 5.85 5.59
CA ASN A 346 -4.42 6.64 6.82
C ASN A 346 -4.47 8.17 6.57
N ILE A 347 -5.38 8.62 5.69
CA ILE A 347 -5.57 10.07 5.43
C ILE A 347 -6.04 10.85 6.67
N GLU A 348 -6.59 10.16 7.67
CA GLU A 348 -6.99 10.74 8.96
C GLU A 348 -5.81 10.94 9.93
N ASN A 349 -4.60 10.54 9.55
CA ASN A 349 -3.41 10.61 10.40
C ASN A 349 -3.60 9.97 11.79
N ILE A 350 -4.31 8.84 11.82
CA ILE A 350 -4.60 8.13 13.08
C ILE A 350 -3.33 7.47 13.59
N THR A 351 -2.96 7.78 14.85
CA THR A 351 -1.75 7.23 15.48
C THR A 351 -2.05 6.09 16.46
N GLY A 352 -3.27 5.94 16.89
CA GLY A 352 -3.67 4.95 17.91
C GLY A 352 -4.13 3.59 17.37
N TYR A 353 -4.15 3.38 16.06
CA TYR A 353 -4.83 2.24 15.42
C TYR A 353 -3.90 1.29 14.65
N TYR A 354 -2.61 1.46 14.64
CA TYR A 354 -1.65 0.64 13.88
C TYR A 354 -1.97 0.54 12.38
N PRO A 355 -2.16 1.64 11.66
CA PRO A 355 -2.52 1.60 10.26
C PRO A 355 -1.41 0.98 9.41
N ALA A 356 -1.81 0.36 8.30
CA ALA A 356 -0.93 -0.21 7.30
C ALA A 356 -1.55 -0.13 5.91
N ALA A 357 -0.74 0.00 4.87
CA ALA A 357 -1.26 -0.12 3.50
C ALA A 357 -1.80 -1.54 3.23
N VAL A 358 -1.10 -2.56 3.74
CA VAL A 358 -1.58 -3.95 3.75
C VAL A 358 -1.23 -4.57 5.09
N LYS A 359 -2.21 -5.17 5.75
CA LYS A 359 -2.02 -5.98 6.93
C LYS A 359 -2.36 -7.45 6.64
N ILE A 360 -1.34 -8.30 6.71
CA ILE A 360 -1.44 -9.75 6.52
C ILE A 360 -1.36 -10.37 7.89
N PHE A 361 -2.39 -11.10 8.29
CA PHE A 361 -2.51 -11.34 9.69
C PHE A 361 -3.22 -12.64 10.04
N ASN A 362 -2.94 -13.13 11.27
CA ASN A 362 -3.59 -14.27 11.89
C ASN A 362 -3.41 -15.59 11.12
N GLN A 363 -2.14 -16.01 11.00
CA GLN A 363 -1.77 -17.31 10.43
C GLN A 363 -2.00 -17.43 8.91
N SER A 364 -1.57 -16.43 8.16
CA SER A 364 -1.51 -16.51 6.70
C SER A 364 -0.17 -17.09 6.26
N TYR A 365 -0.19 -18.11 5.40
CA TYR A 365 1.01 -18.84 4.99
C TYR A 365 1.34 -18.63 3.51
N ARG A 366 2.62 -18.48 3.19
CA ARG A 366 3.13 -18.32 1.81
C ARG A 366 2.52 -17.13 1.07
N VAL A 367 2.33 -16.02 1.79
CA VAL A 367 1.87 -14.78 1.14
C VAL A 367 3.03 -14.14 0.42
N THR A 368 2.85 -13.93 -0.88
CA THR A 368 3.82 -13.28 -1.76
C THR A 368 3.39 -11.85 -2.09
N CYS A 369 4.22 -10.87 -1.74
CA CYS A 369 4.11 -9.48 -2.17
C CYS A 369 5.30 -9.18 -3.09
N ARG A 370 5.04 -8.98 -4.39
CA ARG A 370 6.08 -8.73 -5.37
C ARG A 370 5.75 -7.59 -6.31
N ASP A 371 6.79 -6.91 -6.75
CA ASP A 371 6.67 -5.88 -7.78
C ASP A 371 5.60 -4.82 -7.44
N ASN A 372 5.40 -4.48 -6.16
CA ASN A 372 4.43 -3.47 -5.73
C ASN A 372 5.12 -2.12 -5.48
N LEU A 373 4.38 -1.03 -5.70
CA LEU A 373 4.71 0.33 -5.32
C LEU A 373 3.95 0.71 -4.06
N VAL A 374 4.67 0.96 -2.97
CA VAL A 374 4.12 1.39 -1.67
C VAL A 374 4.69 2.76 -1.37
N THR A 375 3.85 3.80 -1.37
CA THR A 375 4.36 5.18 -1.27
C THR A 375 3.45 6.12 -0.50
N ASP A 376 4.06 7.14 0.10
CA ASP A 376 3.35 8.26 0.74
C ASP A 376 2.36 7.81 1.82
N LEU A 377 2.87 7.11 2.83
CA LEU A 377 2.07 6.56 3.93
C LEU A 377 2.33 7.36 5.23
N PRO A 378 1.49 8.35 5.53
CA PRO A 378 1.65 9.15 6.74
C PRO A 378 1.25 8.36 7.98
N ASN A 379 2.12 8.33 9.00
CA ASN A 379 1.88 7.64 10.27
C ASN A 379 1.38 6.19 10.11
N SER A 380 1.85 5.49 9.07
CA SER A 380 1.35 4.17 8.70
C SER A 380 2.49 3.23 8.36
N ASN A 381 2.25 1.93 8.44
CA ASN A 381 3.14 0.91 7.92
C ASN A 381 2.88 0.69 6.42
N GLY A 382 3.88 0.23 5.71
CA GLY A 382 3.73 -0.29 4.35
C GLY A 382 3.02 -1.63 4.34
N ILE A 383 3.76 -2.73 4.17
CA ILE A 383 3.20 -4.08 4.21
C ILE A 383 3.64 -4.77 5.50
N TRP A 384 2.65 -5.18 6.27
CA TRP A 384 2.82 -5.73 7.60
C TRP A 384 2.31 -7.17 7.67
N TYR A 385 3.23 -8.10 7.89
CA TYR A 385 2.94 -9.49 8.25
C TYR A 385 2.87 -9.58 9.78
N ASP A 386 1.67 -9.69 10.33
CA ASP A 386 1.40 -9.64 11.76
C ASP A 386 0.83 -10.98 12.27
N VAL A 387 1.39 -11.49 13.30
CA VAL A 387 0.95 -12.64 14.11
C VAL A 387 0.74 -13.96 13.33
N GLY A 388 1.70 -14.85 13.47
CA GLY A 388 1.57 -16.26 13.08
C GLY A 388 1.73 -16.56 11.60
N ASN A 389 2.19 -15.59 10.80
CA ASN A 389 2.46 -15.83 9.39
C ASN A 389 3.68 -16.75 9.19
N VAL A 390 3.66 -17.54 8.13
CA VAL A 390 4.74 -18.49 7.81
C VAL A 390 5.12 -18.37 6.33
N ASP A 391 6.44 -18.39 6.08
CA ASP A 391 7.04 -18.42 4.75
C ASP A 391 6.59 -17.27 3.84
N GLY A 392 6.58 -16.05 4.38
CA GLY A 392 6.30 -14.83 3.61
C GLY A 392 7.36 -14.55 2.54
N VAL A 393 6.94 -14.02 1.40
CA VAL A 393 7.83 -13.61 0.30
C VAL A 393 7.57 -12.15 -0.04
N PHE A 394 8.56 -11.29 0.19
CA PHE A 394 8.51 -9.86 -0.07
C PHE A 394 9.67 -9.48 -1.01
N VAL A 395 9.38 -9.36 -2.31
CA VAL A 395 10.45 -9.27 -3.33
C VAL A 395 10.17 -8.21 -4.39
N ASN A 396 11.22 -7.53 -4.81
CA ASN A 396 11.19 -6.53 -5.90
C ASN A 396 10.17 -5.41 -5.69
N ASN A 397 9.82 -5.08 -4.45
CA ASN A 397 8.91 -3.98 -4.18
C ASN A 397 9.68 -2.66 -4.09
N TRP A 398 9.01 -1.57 -4.46
CA TRP A 398 9.45 -0.21 -4.23
C TRP A 398 8.66 0.41 -3.08
N ILE A 399 9.36 0.81 -2.03
CA ILE A 399 8.76 1.39 -0.82
C ILE A 399 9.36 2.77 -0.60
N GLU A 400 8.53 3.81 -0.57
CA GLU A 400 8.99 5.19 -0.49
C GLU A 400 8.10 6.04 0.41
N ASN A 401 8.72 6.96 1.19
CA ASN A 401 8.01 7.91 2.04
C ASN A 401 7.03 7.24 3.03
N VAL A 402 7.50 6.21 3.72
CA VAL A 402 6.77 5.56 4.81
C VAL A 402 7.31 6.09 6.12
N GLY A 403 6.55 6.92 6.81
CA GLY A 403 7.09 7.59 7.98
C GLY A 403 6.10 8.43 8.75
N ARG A 404 6.62 9.05 9.81
CA ARG A 404 5.86 9.96 10.65
C ARG A 404 5.68 11.32 9.99
N VAL A 405 4.50 11.86 10.17
CA VAL A 405 4.20 13.25 9.79
C VAL A 405 4.53 14.23 10.92
N ASP A 406 4.62 13.72 12.16
CA ASP A 406 4.80 14.52 13.37
C ASP A 406 6.02 14.05 14.16
N ASP A 407 7.07 14.87 14.19
CA ASP A 407 8.31 14.62 14.91
C ASP A 407 8.15 14.61 16.46
N SER A 408 7.00 15.02 16.97
CA SER A 408 6.72 14.97 18.41
C SER A 408 6.46 13.54 18.93
N ILE A 409 6.32 12.55 18.04
CA ILE A 409 6.25 11.14 18.42
C ILE A 409 7.65 10.66 18.75
N ALA A 410 7.82 10.06 19.93
CA ALA A 410 9.13 9.62 20.42
C ALA A 410 9.81 8.63 19.43
N THR A 411 11.04 8.97 19.03
CA THR A 411 11.82 8.23 18.03
C THR A 411 12.48 6.95 18.56
N ASN A 412 12.53 6.77 19.87
CA ASN A 412 13.22 5.66 20.55
C ASN A 412 12.34 4.44 20.81
N GLN A 413 11.12 4.43 20.29
CA GLN A 413 10.22 3.29 20.42
C GLN A 413 10.30 2.43 19.15
N LEU A 414 10.40 1.11 19.34
CA LEU A 414 10.27 0.13 18.24
C LEU A 414 8.87 0.11 17.60
N TRP A 415 8.00 0.77 18.16
CA TRP A 415 6.64 1.07 17.80
C TRP A 415 6.51 2.58 17.76
N PRO A 416 6.22 3.17 16.74
CA PRO A 416 4.94 3.27 16.10
C PRO A 416 4.89 2.78 14.65
N SER A 417 3.72 2.98 14.04
CA SER A 417 3.41 2.72 12.65
C SER A 417 4.28 3.56 11.72
N GLN A 418 5.36 2.97 11.18
CA GLN A 418 6.30 3.69 10.31
C GLN A 418 7.27 2.76 9.56
N ASN A 419 6.90 1.52 9.36
CA ASN A 419 7.80 0.52 8.78
C ASN A 419 7.41 0.22 7.33
N GLY A 420 8.35 0.22 6.40
CA GLY A 420 8.10 -0.13 4.99
C GLY A 420 7.71 -1.60 4.83
N PHE A 421 8.60 -2.50 5.21
CA PHE A 421 8.31 -3.91 5.43
C PHE A 421 8.32 -4.20 6.91
N PHE A 422 7.25 -4.79 7.42
CA PHE A 422 7.15 -5.18 8.82
C PHE A 422 6.76 -6.65 8.95
N PHE A 423 7.61 -7.43 9.64
CA PHE A 423 7.40 -8.85 9.88
C PHE A 423 7.43 -9.11 11.38
N GLU A 424 6.27 -9.40 11.96
CA GLU A 424 6.09 -9.44 13.41
C GLU A 424 5.46 -10.75 13.87
N ILE A 425 5.99 -11.31 14.96
CA ILE A 425 5.51 -12.54 15.62
C ILE A 425 5.18 -13.63 14.59
N SER A 426 6.12 -13.85 13.68
CA SER A 426 5.93 -14.69 12.51
C SER A 426 7.19 -15.48 12.21
N ARG A 427 7.13 -16.43 11.29
CA ARG A 427 8.24 -17.35 11.02
C ARG A 427 8.51 -17.52 9.54
N GLY A 428 9.78 -17.45 9.18
CA GLY A 428 10.22 -17.69 7.81
C GLY A 428 9.75 -16.59 6.86
N ALA A 429 10.68 -15.80 6.36
CA ALA A 429 10.38 -14.87 5.27
C ALA A 429 11.61 -14.66 4.39
N ILE A 430 11.36 -14.35 3.13
CA ILE A 430 12.35 -13.81 2.21
C ILE A 430 11.99 -12.34 1.95
N CYS A 431 12.90 -11.42 2.27
CA CYS A 431 12.83 -10.01 1.91
C CYS A 431 14.01 -9.72 0.98
N ALA A 432 13.78 -9.65 -0.33
CA ALA A 432 14.87 -9.58 -1.30
C ALA A 432 14.57 -8.69 -2.51
N GLY A 433 15.60 -8.01 -3.03
CA GLY A 433 15.49 -7.19 -4.24
C GLY A 433 14.62 -5.93 -4.07
N ASN A 434 14.31 -5.52 -2.85
CA ASN A 434 13.45 -4.37 -2.60
C ASN A 434 14.27 -3.07 -2.51
N VAL A 435 13.62 -1.96 -2.86
CA VAL A 435 14.15 -0.60 -2.69
C VAL A 435 13.32 0.14 -1.64
N PHE A 436 13.99 0.62 -0.60
CA PHE A 436 13.40 1.40 0.49
C PHE A 436 13.98 2.80 0.47
N VAL A 437 13.14 3.82 0.26
CA VAL A 437 13.58 5.22 0.12
C VAL A 437 12.83 6.10 1.11
N ASN A 438 13.58 6.90 1.88
CA ASN A 438 12.99 7.87 2.81
C ASN A 438 11.95 7.25 3.77
N CYS A 439 12.23 6.06 4.26
CA CYS A 439 11.40 5.41 5.27
C CYS A 439 12.03 5.62 6.65
N ASP A 440 11.22 5.82 7.68
CA ASP A 440 11.72 5.83 9.05
C ASP A 440 12.44 4.51 9.37
N HIS A 441 11.73 3.40 9.16
CA HIS A 441 12.31 2.08 9.03
C HIS A 441 11.95 1.50 7.66
N GLY A 442 12.92 1.25 6.80
CA GLY A 442 12.67 0.51 5.56
C GLY A 442 12.23 -0.92 5.88
N LEU A 443 12.90 -1.53 6.85
CA LEU A 443 12.63 -2.90 7.31
C LEU A 443 12.54 -2.95 8.84
N MET A 444 11.52 -3.63 9.35
CA MET A 444 11.39 -4.04 10.74
C MET A 444 11.07 -5.54 10.82
N VAL A 445 11.94 -6.30 11.49
CA VAL A 445 11.67 -7.67 11.89
C VAL A 445 11.55 -7.70 13.40
N LEU A 446 10.39 -8.02 13.94
CA LEU A 446 10.14 -7.95 15.37
C LEU A 446 9.57 -9.27 15.90
N ASN A 447 10.18 -9.80 16.97
CA ASN A 447 9.72 -11.04 17.64
C ASN A 447 9.52 -12.24 16.69
N SER A 448 10.28 -12.33 15.62
CA SER A 448 10.13 -13.32 14.57
C SER A 448 11.34 -14.22 14.45
N SER A 449 11.26 -15.27 13.63
CA SER A 449 12.38 -16.19 13.36
C SER A 449 12.62 -16.39 11.86
N ASP A 450 13.85 -16.76 11.52
CA ASP A 450 14.27 -17.25 10.19
C ASP A 450 13.94 -16.28 9.02
N VAL A 451 14.02 -14.98 9.22
CA VAL A 451 13.84 -13.98 8.15
C VAL A 451 15.17 -13.81 7.40
N ARG A 452 15.12 -13.92 6.08
CA ARG A 452 16.26 -13.81 5.18
C ARG A 452 16.18 -12.53 4.37
N VAL A 453 17.06 -11.57 4.65
CA VAL A 453 17.10 -10.24 4.03
C VAL A 453 18.29 -10.18 3.09
N TYR A 454 18.03 -10.19 1.79
CA TYR A 454 19.07 -10.31 0.76
C TYR A 454 18.91 -9.27 -0.34
N GLN A 455 20.01 -8.68 -0.81
CA GLN A 455 20.00 -7.82 -2.00
C GLN A 455 18.93 -6.73 -1.99
N ASN A 456 18.78 -6.01 -0.87
CA ASN A 456 17.93 -4.84 -0.81
C ASN A 456 18.77 -3.56 -0.83
N THR A 457 18.18 -2.48 -1.36
CA THR A 457 18.75 -1.13 -1.32
C THR A 457 17.94 -0.27 -0.35
N PHE A 458 18.62 0.27 0.66
CA PHE A 458 18.06 1.21 1.63
C PHE A 458 18.67 2.59 1.39
N VAL A 459 17.86 3.57 1.05
CA VAL A 459 18.28 4.97 0.87
C VAL A 459 17.53 5.82 1.89
N ASN A 460 18.25 6.48 2.78
CA ASN A 460 17.64 7.22 3.90
C ASN A 460 16.63 6.40 4.70
N SER A 461 16.87 5.11 4.85
CA SER A 461 15.96 4.17 5.50
C SER A 461 16.75 3.25 6.42
N VAL A 462 16.29 3.11 7.67
CA VAL A 462 16.95 2.24 8.65
C VAL A 462 16.46 0.81 8.48
N ALA A 463 17.34 -0.19 8.58
CA ALA A 463 16.95 -1.58 8.74
C ALA A 463 17.03 -2.00 10.21
N CYS A 464 15.96 -2.56 10.74
CA CYS A 464 15.84 -2.93 12.14
C CYS A 464 15.42 -4.39 12.33
N ILE A 465 16.11 -5.08 13.26
CA ILE A 465 15.75 -6.42 13.73
C ILE A 465 15.67 -6.35 15.26
N GLY A 466 14.56 -6.77 15.83
CA GLY A 466 14.34 -6.57 17.26
C GLY A 466 13.52 -7.64 17.97
N ARG A 467 13.64 -7.60 19.28
CA ARG A 467 12.83 -8.36 20.23
C ARG A 467 12.27 -7.40 21.27
N ASN A 468 11.05 -7.63 21.74
CA ASN A 468 10.48 -6.96 22.89
C ASN A 468 9.92 -7.98 23.89
N ALA A 469 9.33 -7.51 24.99
CA ALA A 469 8.79 -8.38 26.03
C ALA A 469 7.50 -9.10 25.62
N ARG A 470 6.91 -8.77 24.49
CA ARG A 470 5.73 -9.43 23.96
C ARG A 470 6.07 -10.88 23.63
N SER A 471 5.26 -11.80 24.08
CA SER A 471 5.45 -13.22 23.82
C SER A 471 4.28 -13.77 23.04
N ALA A 472 4.56 -14.83 22.31
CA ALA A 472 3.53 -15.57 21.61
C ALA A 472 2.58 -16.35 22.53
N ALA A 473 2.96 -16.57 23.78
CA ALA A 473 2.13 -17.31 24.76
C ALA A 473 0.92 -16.51 25.29
N GLY A 474 0.61 -15.38 24.72
CA GLY A 474 -0.53 -14.54 25.03
C GLY A 474 -0.31 -13.17 24.44
N ASP A 475 -1.14 -12.79 23.49
CA ASP A 475 -1.14 -11.43 23.01
C ASP A 475 -1.65 -10.53 24.15
N HIS A 476 -0.89 -9.48 24.46
CA HIS A 476 -1.30 -8.54 25.48
C HIS A 476 -2.57 -7.74 25.15
N PHE A 477 -3.06 -7.82 23.93
CA PHE A 477 -4.33 -7.25 23.51
C PHE A 477 -5.53 -8.14 23.87
N GLY A 478 -5.32 -9.40 24.21
CA GLY A 478 -6.36 -10.31 24.66
C GLY A 478 -7.36 -10.78 23.60
N TRP A 479 -7.20 -10.39 22.35
CA TRP A 479 -8.10 -10.75 21.25
C TRP A 479 -7.40 -11.48 20.10
N HIS A 480 -6.07 -11.56 20.14
CA HIS A 480 -5.28 -12.43 19.31
C HIS A 480 -4.51 -13.36 20.22
N PRO A 481 -5.03 -14.54 20.52
CA PRO A 481 -4.22 -15.55 21.16
C PRO A 481 -2.99 -15.79 20.30
N SER A 482 -1.90 -16.06 20.93
CA SER A 482 -0.65 -16.41 20.29
C SER A 482 -0.87 -17.44 19.22
N THR A 483 -0.39 -17.16 18.06
CA THR A 483 -0.78 -17.89 16.88
C THR A 483 0.43 -18.27 16.07
N GLY A 484 0.41 -19.48 15.57
CA GLY A 484 1.44 -20.05 14.75
C GLY A 484 2.51 -20.83 15.53
N PRO A 485 3.13 -21.79 14.88
CA PRO A 485 4.16 -22.61 15.45
C PRO A 485 5.47 -21.80 15.68
N ASP A 486 6.20 -22.16 16.73
CA ASP A 486 7.55 -21.65 17.04
C ASP A 486 7.68 -20.12 17.20
N VAL A 487 6.59 -19.40 17.46
CA VAL A 487 6.64 -17.92 17.63
C VAL A 487 7.41 -17.47 18.88
N ASN A 488 7.78 -18.37 19.78
CA ASN A 488 8.72 -18.07 20.86
C ASN A 488 10.17 -18.06 20.39
N ARG A 489 10.46 -18.66 19.25
CA ARG A 489 11.77 -18.58 18.61
C ARG A 489 11.90 -17.23 17.90
N ARG A 490 12.92 -16.46 18.27
CA ARG A 490 13.11 -15.07 17.82
C ARG A 490 14.53 -14.83 17.35
N ASP A 491 15.02 -15.72 16.52
CA ASP A 491 16.39 -15.72 16.02
C ASP A 491 16.50 -16.40 14.64
N GLY A 492 17.71 -16.58 14.17
CA GLY A 492 17.99 -17.31 12.94
C GLY A 492 17.99 -16.42 11.69
N HIS A 493 17.93 -15.10 11.86
CA HIS A 493 17.89 -14.18 10.72
C HIS A 493 19.20 -14.13 9.93
N ALA A 494 19.09 -13.79 8.64
CA ALA A 494 20.23 -13.52 7.77
C ALA A 494 20.06 -12.15 7.10
N PHE A 495 21.14 -11.38 7.04
CA PHE A 495 21.19 -10.05 6.43
C PHE A 495 22.45 -9.97 5.54
N VAL A 496 22.28 -10.14 4.23
CA VAL A 496 23.37 -10.38 3.28
C VAL A 496 23.18 -9.63 1.96
N ASN A 497 24.24 -9.14 1.36
CA ASN A 497 24.25 -8.42 0.07
C ASN A 497 23.39 -7.16 0.04
N ASN A 498 23.10 -6.55 1.18
CA ASN A 498 22.30 -5.31 1.19
C ASN A 498 23.19 -4.08 1.04
N LEU A 499 22.64 -3.06 0.38
CA LEU A 499 23.23 -1.73 0.27
C LEU A 499 22.45 -0.76 1.15
N LEU A 500 23.13 -0.14 2.12
CA LEU A 500 22.54 0.83 3.04
C LEU A 500 23.22 2.18 2.83
N VAL A 501 22.46 3.17 2.40
CA VAL A 501 22.91 4.53 2.10
C VAL A 501 22.16 5.52 2.95
N GLY A 502 22.87 6.37 3.67
CA GLY A 502 22.19 7.37 4.49
C GLY A 502 23.11 8.43 5.06
N PRO A 503 22.54 9.41 5.79
CA PRO A 503 23.32 10.47 6.41
C PRO A 503 24.17 9.93 7.57
N GLY A 504 25.30 10.59 7.84
CA GLY A 504 26.14 10.28 8.99
C GLY A 504 25.48 10.52 10.35
N SER A 505 24.34 11.22 10.37
CA SER A 505 23.65 11.65 11.60
C SER A 505 22.75 10.59 12.24
N ARG A 506 22.57 9.42 11.63
CA ARG A 506 21.76 8.32 12.19
C ARG A 506 22.34 6.95 11.87
N PRO A 507 22.07 5.91 12.69
CA PRO A 507 22.43 4.54 12.38
C PRO A 507 21.77 4.06 11.09
N LEU A 508 22.46 3.17 10.35
CA LEU A 508 21.91 2.51 9.16
C LEU A 508 21.31 1.15 9.47
N PHE A 509 21.84 0.46 10.49
CA PHE A 509 21.39 -0.86 10.90
C PHE A 509 21.22 -0.94 12.40
N PHE A 510 20.15 -1.59 12.84
CA PHE A 510 19.76 -1.61 14.23
C PHE A 510 19.31 -3.01 14.66
N VAL A 511 20.06 -3.63 15.57
CA VAL A 511 19.68 -4.89 16.24
C VAL A 511 19.39 -4.58 17.69
N TRP A 512 18.16 -4.82 18.13
CA TRP A 512 17.70 -4.35 19.43
C TRP A 512 16.94 -5.38 20.25
N GLN A 513 17.09 -5.29 21.56
CA GLN A 513 16.18 -5.87 22.55
C GLN A 513 16.30 -5.11 23.88
N PRO A 514 15.24 -5.07 24.73
CA PRO A 514 15.33 -4.48 26.06
C PRO A 514 16.35 -5.21 26.94
N ALA A 515 17.05 -4.48 27.78
CA ALA A 515 18.06 -5.04 28.70
C ALA A 515 17.52 -6.23 29.52
N LYS A 516 16.27 -6.14 29.98
CA LYS A 516 15.61 -7.22 30.74
C LYS A 516 15.48 -8.54 29.99
N LEU A 517 15.48 -8.51 28.66
CA LEU A 517 15.40 -9.72 27.84
C LEU A 517 16.75 -10.38 27.60
N CYS A 518 17.85 -9.71 27.84
CA CYS A 518 19.17 -10.23 27.54
C CYS A 518 19.55 -11.47 28.35
N THR A 519 19.04 -11.58 29.57
CA THR A 519 19.21 -12.78 30.40
C THR A 519 18.29 -13.92 29.94
N GLN A 520 17.10 -13.59 29.47
CA GLN A 520 16.11 -14.57 29.03
C GLN A 520 16.36 -15.06 27.59
N LEU A 521 16.83 -14.17 26.74
CA LEU A 521 17.11 -14.40 25.33
C LEU A 521 18.56 -13.98 24.98
N PRO A 522 19.57 -14.69 25.52
CA PRO A 522 20.98 -14.33 25.30
C PRO A 522 21.47 -14.66 23.88
N LYS A 523 20.74 -15.48 23.14
CA LYS A 523 21.12 -15.94 21.81
C LYS A 523 21.06 -14.77 20.81
N MET A 524 22.04 -14.71 19.90
CA MET A 524 22.08 -13.72 18.82
C MET A 524 20.83 -13.83 17.96
N GLN A 525 20.31 -12.69 17.52
CA GLN A 525 19.15 -12.63 16.64
C GLN A 525 19.51 -13.04 15.22
N LEU A 526 20.69 -12.62 14.75
CA LEU A 526 21.21 -13.01 13.44
C LEU A 526 22.06 -14.27 13.51
N ARG A 527 21.92 -15.10 12.48
CA ARG A 527 22.81 -16.20 12.15
C ARG A 527 23.91 -15.78 11.19
N VAL A 528 23.57 -14.89 10.25
CA VAL A 528 24.50 -14.36 9.25
C VAL A 528 24.28 -12.85 9.10
N LEU A 529 25.35 -12.09 9.17
CA LEU A 529 25.41 -10.67 8.83
C LEU A 529 26.74 -10.47 8.09
N ASP A 530 26.70 -10.46 6.75
CA ASP A 530 27.91 -10.31 5.95
C ASP A 530 27.64 -9.84 4.51
N TYR A 531 28.69 -9.45 3.79
CA TYR A 531 28.62 -8.97 2.41
C TYR A 531 27.69 -7.76 2.20
N ASN A 532 27.51 -6.91 3.21
CA ASN A 532 26.71 -5.71 3.12
C ASN A 532 27.63 -4.50 2.88
N VAL A 533 27.11 -3.49 2.17
CA VAL A 533 27.81 -2.24 1.97
C VAL A 533 27.07 -1.12 2.67
N PHE A 534 27.78 -0.44 3.56
CA PHE A 534 27.27 0.70 4.30
C PHE A 534 27.93 1.98 3.73
N VAL A 535 27.13 2.93 3.27
CA VAL A 535 27.59 4.21 2.71
C VAL A 535 27.00 5.34 3.54
N ARG A 536 27.86 6.15 4.13
CA ARG A 536 27.45 7.32 4.90
C ARG A 536 28.07 8.59 4.37
N SER A 537 27.25 9.59 4.12
CA SER A 537 27.75 10.95 3.85
C SER A 537 28.45 11.50 5.09
N ALA A 538 29.37 12.44 4.87
CA ALA A 538 30.01 13.19 5.96
C ALA A 538 28.93 13.96 6.75
N GLY A 539 28.97 13.90 8.07
CA GLY A 539 28.06 14.62 8.96
C GLY A 539 28.81 15.34 10.07
N GLU A 540 28.24 16.44 10.56
CA GLU A 540 28.83 17.23 11.63
C GLU A 540 28.89 16.48 12.97
N THR A 541 27.95 15.59 13.23
CA THR A 541 27.92 14.76 14.43
C THR A 541 27.66 13.31 14.02
N PRO A 542 28.70 12.49 13.92
CA PRO A 542 28.55 11.12 13.44
C PRO A 542 27.79 10.28 14.49
N ALA A 543 26.63 9.75 14.08
CA ALA A 543 25.94 8.71 14.82
C ALA A 543 26.72 7.38 14.70
N PRO A 544 26.47 6.40 15.58
CA PRO A 544 26.93 5.05 15.36
C PRO A 544 26.54 4.53 13.98
N LEU A 545 27.40 3.76 13.33
CA LEU A 545 27.05 3.07 12.09
C LEU A 545 25.92 2.09 12.33
N LEU A 546 26.06 1.32 13.41
CA LEU A 546 25.08 0.32 13.83
C LEU A 546 24.95 0.26 15.35
N LEU A 547 23.76 -0.18 15.79
CA LEU A 547 23.48 -0.55 17.15
C LEU A 547 23.30 -2.07 17.24
N TRP A 548 23.85 -2.69 18.28
CA TRP A 548 23.86 -4.16 18.42
C TRP A 548 23.41 -4.61 19.79
N SER A 549 22.54 -5.60 19.82
CA SER A 549 22.08 -6.29 21.01
C SER A 549 21.81 -7.79 20.70
N PRO A 550 22.14 -8.74 21.61
CA PRO A 550 22.66 -8.54 22.95
C PRO A 550 24.16 -8.18 22.97
N ALA A 551 24.54 -7.31 23.89
CA ALA A 551 25.92 -6.94 24.15
C ALA A 551 26.19 -6.90 25.67
N ALA A 552 27.46 -6.86 26.06
CA ALA A 552 27.84 -6.71 27.46
C ALA A 552 27.42 -5.32 27.98
N GLY A 553 27.15 -5.24 29.29
CA GLY A 553 26.76 -4.01 29.98
C GLY A 553 25.30 -3.99 30.39
N ALA A 554 24.94 -3.00 31.22
CA ALA A 554 23.63 -2.92 31.87
C ALA A 554 22.49 -2.72 30.86
N GLU A 555 22.73 -1.94 29.81
CA GLU A 555 21.76 -1.68 28.73
C GLU A 555 21.68 -2.81 27.70
N CYS A 556 22.61 -3.78 27.75
CA CYS A 556 22.67 -4.89 26.79
C CYS A 556 22.74 -4.44 25.33
N GLN A 557 23.28 -3.27 25.09
CA GLN A 557 23.40 -2.66 23.76
C GLN A 557 24.81 -2.08 23.58
N ALA A 558 25.35 -2.25 22.38
CA ALA A 558 26.59 -1.61 21.94
C ALA A 558 26.31 -0.71 20.74
N ALA A 559 26.92 0.47 20.76
CA ALA A 559 26.96 1.39 19.63
C ALA A 559 28.33 1.30 18.98
N CYS A 560 28.40 0.95 17.71
CA CYS A 560 29.62 0.86 16.94
C CYS A 560 29.65 1.99 15.90
N ALA A 561 30.67 2.85 15.99
CA ALA A 561 30.83 3.98 15.07
C ALA A 561 31.28 3.50 13.68
N THR A 562 32.00 2.41 13.62
CA THR A 562 32.56 1.82 12.40
C THR A 562 32.34 0.31 12.35
N LEU A 563 32.49 -0.25 11.16
CA LEU A 563 32.45 -1.70 10.96
C LEU A 563 33.64 -2.41 11.61
N GLU A 564 34.78 -1.71 11.74
CA GLU A 564 35.96 -2.26 12.45
C GLU A 564 35.68 -2.41 13.94
N GLU A 565 35.05 -1.45 14.60
CA GLU A 565 34.60 -1.58 15.99
C GLU A 565 33.63 -2.74 16.17
N PHE A 566 32.71 -2.89 15.22
CA PHE A 566 31.76 -4.00 15.25
C PHE A 566 32.46 -5.36 15.11
N ARG A 567 33.43 -5.51 14.22
CA ARG A 567 34.24 -6.75 14.07
C ARG A 567 35.05 -7.08 15.32
N LYS A 568 35.54 -6.08 16.05
CA LYS A 568 36.18 -6.32 17.35
C LYS A 568 35.20 -6.86 18.40
N LEU A 569 33.97 -6.36 18.36
CA LEU A 569 32.90 -6.82 19.24
C LEU A 569 32.35 -8.19 18.83
N ARG A 570 32.23 -8.45 17.54
CA ARG A 570 31.61 -9.63 16.92
C ARG A 570 32.41 -10.12 15.73
N PRO A 571 33.53 -10.81 15.94
CA PRO A 571 34.42 -11.23 14.85
C PRO A 571 33.79 -12.28 13.91
N GLU A 572 32.72 -12.95 14.35
CA GLU A 572 31.94 -13.88 13.54
C GLU A 572 31.06 -13.24 12.47
N PHE A 573 30.90 -11.89 12.50
CA PHE A 573 30.03 -11.17 11.58
C PHE A 573 30.82 -10.15 10.74
N SER A 574 30.25 -9.81 9.56
CA SER A 574 30.68 -8.72 8.68
C SER A 574 32.12 -8.82 8.20
N ALA A 575 32.69 -10.03 8.08
CA ALA A 575 34.07 -10.21 7.63
C ALA A 575 34.31 -9.62 6.23
N HIS A 576 33.32 -9.69 5.34
CA HIS A 576 33.40 -9.24 3.95
C HIS A 576 32.56 -7.98 3.66
N SER A 577 31.88 -7.42 4.65
CA SER A 577 31.10 -6.20 4.50
C SER A 577 32.01 -4.98 4.37
N LEU A 578 31.55 -3.91 3.73
CA LEU A 578 32.28 -2.65 3.53
C LEU A 578 31.63 -1.48 4.28
N ASP A 579 32.46 -0.60 4.85
CA ASP A 579 32.05 0.68 5.43
C ASP A 579 32.70 1.81 4.62
N LEU A 580 31.90 2.54 3.87
CA LEU A 580 32.31 3.66 3.03
C LEU A 580 31.88 5.00 3.69
N ALA A 581 32.46 5.27 4.85
CA ALA A 581 32.19 6.50 5.58
C ALA A 581 32.76 7.71 4.85
N GLY A 582 31.95 8.77 4.69
CA GLY A 582 32.35 10.00 4.00
C GLY A 582 32.45 9.85 2.48
N TYR A 583 31.90 8.79 1.90
CA TYR A 583 31.90 8.62 0.45
C TYR A 583 31.00 9.67 -0.22
N ASP A 584 31.57 10.43 -1.14
CA ASP A 584 30.95 11.52 -1.91
C ASP A 584 30.95 11.28 -3.43
N GLY A 585 31.46 10.13 -3.85
CA GLY A 585 31.47 9.74 -5.26
C GLY A 585 30.10 9.30 -5.79
N PRO A 586 29.98 9.11 -7.11
CA PRO A 586 28.73 8.63 -7.72
C PRO A 586 28.46 7.19 -7.31
N LEU A 587 27.22 6.89 -6.96
CA LEU A 587 26.79 5.58 -6.50
C LEU A 587 25.70 4.99 -7.39
N PHE A 588 24.69 5.80 -7.70
CA PHE A 588 23.53 5.41 -8.50
C PHE A 588 23.57 6.07 -9.88
N GLN A 589 22.95 5.42 -10.86
CA GLN A 589 22.88 5.94 -12.22
C GLN A 589 22.18 7.31 -12.27
N SER A 590 21.08 7.46 -11.55
CA SER A 590 20.35 8.73 -11.42
C SER A 590 19.42 8.73 -10.20
N GLY A 591 20.01 8.82 -9.00
CA GLY A 591 19.23 8.80 -7.74
C GLY A 591 18.16 9.89 -7.66
N ASP A 592 18.45 11.09 -8.19
CA ASP A 592 17.48 12.21 -8.24
C ASP A 592 16.26 11.90 -9.10
N LEU A 593 16.42 11.03 -10.10
CA LEU A 593 15.33 10.55 -10.95
C LEU A 593 14.76 9.20 -10.48
N LYS A 594 15.04 8.81 -9.23
CA LYS A 594 14.64 7.53 -8.64
C LYS A 594 15.15 6.29 -9.37
N ASN A 595 16.28 6.41 -10.06
CA ASN A 595 16.99 5.28 -10.62
C ASN A 595 18.15 4.89 -9.69
N TYR A 596 17.93 3.86 -8.89
CA TYR A 596 18.89 3.34 -7.91
C TYR A 596 19.70 2.14 -8.43
N GLU A 597 19.82 1.99 -9.75
CA GLU A 597 20.80 1.08 -10.36
C GLU A 597 22.22 1.53 -9.98
N ILE A 598 23.02 0.59 -9.50
CA ILE A 598 24.36 0.88 -9.00
C ILE A 598 25.32 1.03 -10.18
N LEU A 599 26.19 2.03 -10.12
CA LEU A 599 27.25 2.19 -11.12
C LEU A 599 28.33 1.11 -10.95
N ALA A 600 28.84 0.58 -12.05
CA ALA A 600 29.84 -0.49 -12.04
C ALA A 600 31.17 -0.06 -11.40
N ASP A 601 31.53 1.21 -11.48
CA ASP A 601 32.73 1.80 -10.89
C ASP A 601 32.56 2.21 -9.42
N PHE A 602 31.37 2.08 -8.85
CA PHE A 602 31.16 2.25 -7.40
C PHE A 602 32.00 1.22 -6.63
N PRO A 603 32.80 1.62 -5.63
CA PRO A 603 33.75 0.71 -4.94
C PRO A 603 33.10 -0.51 -4.28
N GLY A 604 31.82 -0.42 -3.95
CA GLY A 604 31.03 -1.50 -3.34
C GLY A 604 30.25 -2.38 -4.34
N SER A 605 30.28 -2.08 -5.62
CA SER A 605 29.40 -2.70 -6.64
C SER A 605 29.47 -4.23 -6.66
N ASN A 606 30.66 -4.80 -6.52
CA ASN A 606 30.93 -6.24 -6.56
C ASN A 606 31.25 -6.84 -5.18
N ALA A 607 30.88 -6.17 -4.10
CA ALA A 607 31.16 -6.64 -2.73
C ALA A 607 30.22 -7.76 -2.24
N GLY A 608 29.25 -8.17 -3.05
CA GLY A 608 28.30 -9.20 -2.72
C GLY A 608 28.84 -10.64 -2.83
N THR A 609 28.03 -11.60 -2.44
CA THR A 609 28.28 -13.03 -2.63
C THR A 609 27.10 -13.67 -3.37
N ARG A 610 27.31 -14.88 -3.88
CA ARG A 610 26.26 -15.64 -4.54
C ARG A 610 25.08 -15.87 -3.60
N VAL A 611 23.88 -15.56 -4.07
CA VAL A 611 22.66 -15.81 -3.30
C VAL A 611 22.29 -17.29 -3.28
N PRO A 612 21.62 -17.78 -2.23
CA PRO A 612 21.01 -19.10 -2.22
C PRO A 612 20.05 -19.31 -3.39
N ALA A 613 20.00 -20.54 -3.91
CA ALA A 613 19.25 -20.86 -5.13
C ALA A 613 17.74 -20.59 -5.02
N ASP A 614 17.16 -20.70 -3.85
CA ASP A 614 15.75 -20.39 -3.61
C ASP A 614 15.48 -18.87 -3.61
N ILE A 615 16.41 -18.07 -3.11
CA ILE A 615 16.35 -16.60 -3.20
C ILE A 615 16.48 -16.17 -4.68
N GLY A 616 17.44 -16.72 -5.41
CA GLY A 616 17.57 -16.44 -6.85
C GLY A 616 16.31 -16.78 -7.64
N ARG A 617 15.58 -17.83 -7.27
CA ARG A 617 14.28 -18.16 -7.90
C ARG A 617 13.20 -17.12 -7.66
N VAL A 618 13.04 -16.63 -6.44
CA VAL A 618 12.01 -15.62 -6.13
C VAL A 618 12.34 -14.25 -6.72
N LEU A 619 13.63 -13.93 -6.85
CA LEU A 619 14.11 -12.74 -7.56
C LEU A 619 13.96 -12.85 -9.08
N ARG A 620 13.61 -14.04 -9.62
CA ARG A 620 13.64 -14.33 -11.06
C ARG A 620 15.01 -14.03 -11.69
N GLU A 621 16.07 -14.20 -10.91
CA GLU A 621 17.43 -13.92 -11.34
C GLU A 621 17.89 -14.95 -12.37
N THR A 622 18.15 -14.51 -13.58
CA THR A 622 18.64 -15.36 -14.68
C THR A 622 20.17 -15.47 -14.71
N ARG A 623 20.87 -14.57 -14.01
CA ARG A 623 22.32 -14.45 -13.99
C ARG A 623 22.88 -15.09 -12.71
N LYS A 624 22.93 -16.40 -12.69
CA LYS A 624 23.30 -17.22 -11.52
C LYS A 624 24.67 -16.94 -10.89
N ASP A 625 25.54 -16.21 -11.57
CA ASP A 625 26.94 -16.04 -11.19
C ASP A 625 27.29 -14.60 -10.73
N LEU A 626 26.31 -13.69 -10.69
CA LEU A 626 26.57 -12.33 -10.28
C LEU A 626 26.74 -12.21 -8.76
N GLN A 627 27.80 -11.54 -8.37
CA GLN A 627 28.10 -11.18 -6.99
C GLN A 627 27.96 -9.66 -6.89
N TYR A 628 26.81 -9.17 -6.45
CA TYR A 628 26.53 -7.75 -6.29
C TYR A 628 25.76 -7.47 -5.01
N VAL A 629 25.69 -6.22 -4.59
CA VAL A 629 24.92 -5.75 -3.44
C VAL A 629 23.74 -4.91 -3.92
N GLY A 630 22.74 -4.78 -3.06
CA GLY A 630 21.56 -3.98 -3.38
C GLY A 630 20.54 -4.68 -4.28
N ALA A 631 19.49 -3.95 -4.64
CA ALA A 631 18.32 -4.48 -5.35
C ALA A 631 18.57 -4.78 -6.84
N TYR A 632 19.54 -4.10 -7.45
CA TYR A 632 19.80 -4.21 -8.88
C TYR A 632 21.26 -4.55 -9.15
N PRO A 633 21.56 -5.35 -10.20
CA PRO A 633 22.93 -5.57 -10.62
C PRO A 633 23.55 -4.26 -11.12
N PRO A 634 24.88 -4.11 -10.98
CA PRO A 634 25.59 -2.93 -11.47
C PRO A 634 25.43 -2.75 -12.99
N VAL A 635 25.21 -1.50 -13.40
CA VAL A 635 25.13 -1.11 -14.82
C VAL A 635 26.43 -0.45 -15.27
N GLN A 636 26.83 -0.71 -16.52
CA GLN A 636 28.05 -0.16 -17.12
C GLN A 636 27.87 1.28 -17.57
#